data_ff5cd8f4d2edac76effaf98aa4901dce
#
_entry.id   ff5cd8f4d2edac76effaf98aa4901dce
#
_cell.length_a   1.000
_cell.length_b   1.000
_cell.length_c   1.000
_cell.angle_alpha   90.00
_cell.angle_beta   90.00
_cell.angle_gamma   90.00
#
_symmetry.space_group_name_H-M   'P 1'
#
loop_
_entity.id
_entity.type
_entity.pdbx_description
1 polymer ?
#
loop_
_entity_poly.entity_id
_entity_poly.type
_entity_poly.pdbx_seq_one_letter_code
_entity_poly.pdbx_strand_id
1 'polypeptide(L)'
;MDFQATCPTGLEDLLADELRALGAEQVRPLKGQVAFSGTLGTGFSACLRSHLASRIILVLARVDASDADALYASLREIAWEDQIDPRTSFMVDAHGTNERLKNTQFIAERSKDAIVDRIFARRGARPSVDRGRPGTVVSLRLRGDRAAVGIVLTGGRPLFARGLGRRQSGIRSDYAAALIRMSGWDGASPIALITQGEALACESALIGEHAAPGLLRPSIGCESWGGFDAALAERIREQAVAERTDPRAPIIVLDRNGQASRMRTALRELGLSSQLVSALDPSGFADASALVLDASWVFEDALAQEIALCDQVEQALAACPRAARAALFSHAGLAATLGAEASESRTVPLGRSDAVIEVVDPRILTPRPRVSCPAPDGTRHDVAVSVPGSEQFAARLAKVARERRKWAAREDVSCYRVYDADLPDYALSIERYGDADGRGSWLALAEYAPPASVDPSLARRRLGDALAIAPVILGVDPAHVSLRTRTRARGGSQYADEGSEVEHAVRIIEEGGLEFEVDFGRRLDCGIFLDHRDTRAELREMMKQAPQPKRFLNLFAYTGTATCYAADGGAFETTTVDLSRPSLDWARRNMARNGFDGPEHRFVQADVLAWVDEQRHARGASRYELVFCDVPTFSNSARMRKSAFDVQRDHAELLIGVSRLLSEEGICVFSCNLRSFKPDVEKLARAGVSIEDITARTIPHDFARTPRIHSCYLVRRS
;
A
#
# COMPACT_ATOMS: atom_id res chain seq x y z
N MET A 1 -15.05 16.19 -37.11
CA MET A 1 -14.82 16.78 -35.80
C MET A 1 -13.68 16.04 -35.11
N ASP A 2 -12.89 16.73 -34.28
CA ASP A 2 -11.80 16.12 -33.54
C ASP A 2 -12.24 15.81 -32.12
N PHE A 3 -11.85 14.63 -31.61
CA PHE A 3 -12.19 14.14 -30.29
C PHE A 3 -10.96 13.66 -29.53
N GLN A 4 -11.09 13.60 -28.20
CA GLN A 4 -10.15 12.94 -27.31
C GLN A 4 -10.93 12.01 -26.37
N ALA A 5 -10.54 10.74 -26.31
CA ALA A 5 -11.01 9.78 -25.31
C ALA A 5 -9.92 9.55 -24.27
N THR A 6 -10.21 9.78 -23.00
CA THR A 6 -9.21 9.55 -21.93
C THR A 6 -9.33 8.15 -21.38
N CYS A 7 -8.21 7.54 -21.00
CA CYS A 7 -8.15 6.24 -20.34
C CYS A 7 -6.97 6.21 -19.34
N PRO A 8 -6.87 5.18 -18.48
CA PRO A 8 -5.64 4.92 -17.74
C PRO A 8 -4.45 4.74 -18.68
N THR A 9 -3.27 5.26 -18.27
CA THR A 9 -2.02 5.00 -18.99
C THR A 9 -1.77 3.49 -19.05
N GLY A 10 -1.33 3.00 -20.21
CA GLY A 10 -1.11 1.57 -20.46
C GLY A 10 -2.31 0.89 -21.17
N LEU A 11 -3.47 1.56 -21.30
CA LEU A 11 -4.65 1.02 -22.00
C LEU A 11 -4.97 1.74 -23.32
N GLU A 12 -4.10 2.63 -23.77
CA GLU A 12 -4.37 3.49 -24.93
C GLU A 12 -4.58 2.69 -26.23
N ASP A 13 -3.82 1.63 -26.44
CA ASP A 13 -3.94 0.80 -27.64
C ASP A 13 -5.27 0.04 -27.64
N LEU A 14 -5.68 -0.50 -26.49
CA LEU A 14 -6.96 -1.19 -26.36
C LEU A 14 -8.13 -0.25 -26.62
N LEU A 15 -8.07 0.98 -26.11
CA LEU A 15 -9.06 2.00 -26.37
C LEU A 15 -9.06 2.44 -27.85
N ALA A 16 -7.89 2.54 -28.46
CA ALA A 16 -7.77 2.88 -29.87
C ALA A 16 -8.47 1.84 -30.76
N ASP A 17 -8.28 0.55 -30.45
CA ASP A 17 -8.95 -0.53 -31.20
C ASP A 17 -10.47 -0.50 -31.00
N GLU A 18 -10.92 -0.22 -29.77
CA GLU A 18 -12.34 -0.05 -29.48
C GLU A 18 -12.95 1.11 -30.28
N LEU A 19 -12.29 2.26 -30.33
CA LEU A 19 -12.76 3.42 -31.08
C LEU A 19 -12.79 3.17 -32.58
N ARG A 20 -11.79 2.45 -33.14
CA ARG A 20 -11.81 2.02 -34.55
C ARG A 20 -13.02 1.12 -34.84
N ALA A 21 -13.31 0.18 -33.97
CA ALA A 21 -14.49 -0.68 -34.11
C ALA A 21 -15.83 0.11 -34.03
N LEU A 22 -15.84 1.26 -33.34
CA LEU A 22 -16.97 2.17 -33.26
C LEU A 22 -17.03 3.16 -34.47
N GLY A 23 -16.17 3.00 -35.47
CA GLY A 23 -16.16 3.84 -36.69
C GLY A 23 -15.41 5.18 -36.53
N ALA A 24 -14.52 5.29 -35.54
CA ALA A 24 -13.65 6.45 -35.40
C ALA A 24 -12.54 6.43 -36.46
N GLU A 25 -12.21 7.60 -37.01
CA GLU A 25 -11.18 7.82 -38.00
C GLU A 25 -9.94 8.47 -37.36
N GLN A 26 -8.80 8.42 -38.05
CA GLN A 26 -7.53 9.05 -37.66
C GLN A 26 -7.15 8.76 -36.16
N VAL A 27 -7.41 7.54 -35.69
CA VAL A 27 -7.21 7.13 -34.32
C VAL A 27 -5.73 7.08 -33.98
N ARG A 28 -5.30 7.86 -32.98
CA ARG A 28 -3.90 7.96 -32.51
C ARG A 28 -3.82 7.82 -31.00
N PRO A 29 -3.18 6.75 -30.47
CA PRO A 29 -2.87 6.62 -29.08
C PRO A 29 -1.88 7.72 -28.62
N LEU A 30 -2.14 8.30 -27.45
CA LEU A 30 -1.29 9.30 -26.79
C LEU A 30 -1.31 8.96 -25.29
N LYS A 31 -0.29 9.34 -24.54
CA LYS A 31 -0.20 9.01 -23.11
C LYS A 31 -1.47 9.42 -22.34
N GLY A 32 -2.20 8.44 -21.78
CA GLY A 32 -3.43 8.59 -21.02
C GLY A 32 -4.66 8.99 -21.83
N GLN A 33 -4.61 8.93 -23.17
CA GLN A 33 -5.73 9.28 -24.04
C GLN A 33 -5.54 8.77 -25.48
N VAL A 34 -6.63 8.77 -26.21
CA VAL A 34 -6.64 8.51 -27.66
C VAL A 34 -7.28 9.69 -28.38
N ALA A 35 -6.58 10.26 -29.36
CA ALA A 35 -7.14 11.26 -30.25
C ALA A 35 -7.78 10.57 -31.47
N PHE A 36 -8.95 11.03 -31.89
CA PHE A 36 -9.65 10.49 -33.08
C PHE A 36 -10.50 11.55 -33.75
N SER A 37 -10.92 11.28 -34.98
CA SER A 37 -11.88 12.11 -35.72
C SER A 37 -13.14 11.33 -36.04
N GLY A 38 -14.22 12.05 -36.38
CA GLY A 38 -15.49 11.46 -36.73
C GLY A 38 -16.63 12.47 -36.76
N THR A 39 -17.85 11.97 -36.87
CA THR A 39 -19.08 12.76 -36.75
C THR A 39 -19.46 12.98 -35.28
N LEU A 40 -20.42 13.85 -35.02
CA LEU A 40 -21.02 13.97 -33.68
C LEU A 40 -21.63 12.63 -33.22
N GLY A 41 -22.22 11.88 -34.14
CA GLY A 41 -22.72 10.53 -33.89
C GLY A 41 -21.63 9.55 -33.44
N THR A 42 -20.43 9.63 -34.02
CA THR A 42 -19.27 8.84 -33.56
C THR A 42 -18.92 9.19 -32.10
N GLY A 43 -18.94 10.49 -31.74
CA GLY A 43 -18.72 10.94 -30.36
C GLY A 43 -19.77 10.42 -29.39
N PHE A 44 -21.06 10.49 -29.72
CA PHE A 44 -22.15 9.97 -28.91
C PHE A 44 -22.13 8.44 -28.81
N SER A 45 -21.79 7.75 -29.92
CA SER A 45 -21.59 6.30 -29.92
C SER A 45 -20.46 5.89 -28.96
N ALA A 46 -19.35 6.61 -28.97
CA ALA A 46 -18.25 6.38 -28.03
C ALA A 46 -18.69 6.60 -26.56
N CYS A 47 -19.52 7.62 -26.28
CA CYS A 47 -20.06 7.84 -24.93
C CYS A 47 -20.97 6.69 -24.42
N LEU A 48 -21.69 6.03 -25.34
CA LEU A 48 -22.60 4.94 -24.97
C LEU A 48 -21.93 3.56 -24.95
N ARG A 49 -21.05 3.27 -25.91
CA ARG A 49 -20.54 1.92 -26.17
C ARG A 49 -19.13 1.66 -25.65
N SER A 50 -18.35 2.70 -25.30
CA SER A 50 -16.99 2.46 -24.83
C SER A 50 -16.95 1.84 -23.43
N HIS A 51 -16.24 0.73 -23.28
CA HIS A 51 -15.93 0.07 -22.02
C HIS A 51 -14.66 0.64 -21.37
N LEU A 52 -13.73 1.18 -22.18
CA LEU A 52 -12.38 1.57 -21.76
C LEU A 52 -12.22 3.07 -21.54
N ALA A 53 -13.03 3.90 -22.23
CA ALA A 53 -12.92 5.35 -22.07
C ALA A 53 -13.38 5.82 -20.68
N SER A 54 -12.62 6.73 -20.10
CA SER A 54 -13.05 7.44 -18.91
C SER A 54 -13.91 8.68 -19.25
N ARG A 55 -13.52 9.43 -20.29
CA ARG A 55 -14.24 10.61 -20.79
C ARG A 55 -14.09 10.73 -22.31
N ILE A 56 -15.11 11.24 -22.97
CA ILE A 56 -15.09 11.63 -24.38
C ILE A 56 -15.19 13.16 -24.45
N ILE A 57 -14.24 13.79 -25.14
CA ILE A 57 -14.10 15.25 -25.23
C ILE A 57 -14.15 15.62 -26.71
N LEU A 58 -15.11 16.48 -27.10
CA LEU A 58 -15.12 17.16 -28.38
C LEU A 58 -14.17 18.35 -28.35
N VAL A 59 -13.15 18.36 -29.20
CA VAL A 59 -12.17 19.44 -29.26
C VAL A 59 -12.74 20.62 -30.06
N LEU A 60 -12.87 21.77 -29.44
CA LEU A 60 -13.34 23.02 -30.07
C LEU A 60 -12.20 23.79 -30.70
N ALA A 61 -11.07 23.90 -29.97
CA ALA A 61 -9.93 24.70 -30.42
C ALA A 61 -8.61 24.23 -29.74
N ARG A 62 -7.51 24.65 -30.37
CA ARG A 62 -6.16 24.60 -29.76
C ARG A 62 -5.67 26.03 -29.59
N VAL A 63 -5.49 26.45 -28.36
CA VAL A 63 -5.22 27.84 -27.96
C VAL A 63 -3.79 28.02 -27.47
N ASP A 64 -3.31 29.27 -27.53
CA ASP A 64 -2.06 29.65 -26.84
C ASP A 64 -2.29 29.66 -25.33
N ALA A 65 -1.40 29.01 -24.61
CA ALA A 65 -1.39 28.91 -23.16
C ALA A 65 0.03 29.14 -22.60
N SER A 66 0.82 29.97 -23.30
CA SER A 66 2.17 30.30 -22.88
C SER A 66 2.18 31.03 -21.52
N ASP A 67 1.15 31.84 -21.25
CA ASP A 67 0.92 32.49 -19.95
C ASP A 67 -0.60 32.73 -19.70
N ALA A 68 -0.93 33.36 -18.59
CA ALA A 68 -2.31 33.58 -18.19
C ALA A 68 -3.07 34.56 -19.08
N ASP A 69 -2.39 35.56 -19.63
CA ASP A 69 -3.01 36.58 -20.49
C ASP A 69 -3.19 36.05 -21.91
N ALA A 70 -2.21 35.31 -22.44
CA ALA A 70 -2.32 34.62 -23.73
C ALA A 70 -3.47 33.60 -23.69
N LEU A 71 -3.56 32.80 -22.63
CA LEU A 71 -4.65 31.83 -22.41
C LEU A 71 -6.02 32.56 -22.36
N TYR A 72 -6.13 33.63 -21.57
CA TYR A 72 -7.37 34.38 -21.46
C TYR A 72 -7.79 35.00 -22.79
N ALA A 73 -6.87 35.66 -23.51
CA ALA A 73 -7.14 36.26 -24.81
C ALA A 73 -7.58 35.22 -25.85
N SER A 74 -6.84 34.12 -25.96
CA SER A 74 -7.16 33.03 -26.92
C SER A 74 -8.50 32.38 -26.62
N LEU A 75 -8.86 32.19 -25.36
CA LEU A 75 -10.15 31.60 -24.96
C LEU A 75 -11.33 32.54 -25.32
N ARG A 76 -11.14 33.86 -25.29
CA ARG A 76 -12.18 34.84 -25.69
C ARG A 76 -12.49 34.83 -27.17
N GLU A 77 -11.62 34.27 -28.03
CA GLU A 77 -11.89 34.14 -29.47
C GLU A 77 -12.90 33.03 -29.78
N ILE A 78 -13.08 32.06 -28.87
CA ILE A 78 -14.04 30.97 -29.05
C ILE A 78 -15.47 31.51 -28.87
N ALA A 79 -16.41 31.07 -29.71
CA ALA A 79 -17.83 31.45 -29.66
C ALA A 79 -18.54 30.69 -28.54
N TRP A 80 -18.25 31.05 -27.28
CA TRP A 80 -18.82 30.39 -26.10
C TRP A 80 -20.32 30.59 -25.96
N GLU A 81 -20.86 31.68 -26.51
CA GLU A 81 -22.27 31.99 -26.58
C GLU A 81 -23.11 30.97 -27.38
N ASP A 82 -22.45 30.14 -28.19
CA ASP A 82 -23.05 29.03 -28.94
C ASP A 82 -22.84 27.67 -28.25
N GLN A 83 -21.94 27.63 -27.27
CA GLN A 83 -21.61 26.39 -26.53
C GLN A 83 -22.32 26.29 -25.18
N ILE A 84 -22.53 27.40 -24.50
CA ILE A 84 -23.07 27.47 -23.14
C ILE A 84 -24.21 28.48 -23.10
N ASP A 85 -25.43 28.00 -22.81
CA ASP A 85 -26.59 28.89 -22.55
C ASP A 85 -26.37 29.64 -21.23
N PRO A 86 -26.50 30.98 -21.17
CA PRO A 86 -26.35 31.75 -19.95
C PRO A 86 -27.29 31.31 -18.78
N ARG A 87 -28.37 30.58 -19.10
CA ARG A 87 -29.31 30.05 -18.10
C ARG A 87 -28.86 28.74 -17.48
N THR A 88 -27.82 28.11 -18.02
CA THR A 88 -27.28 26.84 -17.52
C THR A 88 -26.03 27.05 -16.69
N SER A 89 -25.61 26.02 -15.97
CA SER A 89 -24.35 26.03 -15.23
C SER A 89 -23.24 25.33 -16.02
N PHE A 90 -22.00 25.73 -15.73
CA PHE A 90 -20.85 25.06 -16.29
C PHE A 90 -19.70 24.96 -15.28
N MET A 91 -18.69 24.16 -15.60
CA MET A 91 -17.39 24.13 -14.94
C MET A 91 -16.25 23.99 -15.94
N VAL A 92 -15.05 24.43 -15.54
CA VAL A 92 -13.81 24.17 -16.27
C VAL A 92 -13.00 23.14 -15.52
N ASP A 93 -12.61 22.07 -16.23
CA ASP A 93 -11.75 20.99 -15.75
C ASP A 93 -10.38 21.11 -16.45
N ALA A 94 -9.39 21.67 -15.72
CA ALA A 94 -8.07 21.96 -16.26
C ALA A 94 -7.04 20.90 -15.82
N HIS A 95 -6.25 20.42 -16.79
CA HIS A 95 -5.19 19.44 -16.60
C HIS A 95 -3.89 19.88 -17.26
N GLY A 96 -2.77 19.56 -16.63
CA GLY A 96 -1.43 19.93 -17.11
C GLY A 96 -1.01 21.32 -16.62
N THR A 97 0.29 21.53 -16.64
CA THR A 97 0.97 22.78 -16.20
C THR A 97 2.14 23.07 -17.12
N ASN A 98 2.63 24.30 -17.12
CA ASN A 98 3.91 24.69 -17.73
C ASN A 98 4.70 25.60 -16.76
N GLU A 99 5.79 26.19 -17.23
CA GLU A 99 6.68 27.01 -16.39
C GLU A 99 5.98 28.24 -15.80
N ARG A 100 5.01 28.84 -16.52
CA ARG A 100 4.28 30.04 -16.11
C ARG A 100 2.91 29.73 -15.50
N LEU A 101 2.25 28.66 -15.94
CA LEU A 101 0.94 28.19 -15.47
C LEU A 101 1.13 26.93 -14.60
N LYS A 102 1.49 27.13 -13.31
CA LYS A 102 1.89 26.03 -12.40
C LYS A 102 0.73 25.44 -11.57
N ASN A 103 -0.44 26.07 -11.58
CA ASN A 103 -1.57 25.66 -10.74
C ASN A 103 -2.82 25.45 -11.60
N THR A 104 -3.31 24.21 -11.65
CA THR A 104 -4.48 23.82 -12.46
C THR A 104 -5.77 24.51 -12.01
N GLN A 105 -5.92 24.81 -10.70
CA GLN A 105 -7.08 25.55 -10.20
C GLN A 105 -7.05 27.00 -10.70
N PHE A 106 -5.91 27.66 -10.66
CA PHE A 106 -5.74 29.01 -11.23
C PHE A 106 -6.04 29.02 -12.74
N ILE A 107 -5.54 28.01 -13.47
CA ILE A 107 -5.80 27.86 -14.91
C ILE A 107 -7.31 27.74 -15.16
N ALA A 108 -8.00 26.91 -14.38
CA ALA A 108 -9.45 26.72 -14.49
C ALA A 108 -10.22 28.02 -14.17
N GLU A 109 -9.83 28.77 -13.16
CA GLU A 109 -10.47 30.04 -12.79
C GLU A 109 -10.23 31.11 -13.86
N ARG A 110 -9.01 31.25 -14.36
CA ARG A 110 -8.68 32.20 -15.44
C ARG A 110 -9.45 31.87 -16.72
N SER A 111 -9.55 30.59 -17.05
CA SER A 111 -10.33 30.11 -18.21
C SER A 111 -11.83 30.37 -18.03
N LYS A 112 -12.36 30.13 -16.85
CA LYS A 112 -13.75 30.46 -16.48
C LYS A 112 -14.03 31.95 -16.70
N ASP A 113 -13.13 32.82 -16.23
CA ASP A 113 -13.32 34.28 -16.40
C ASP A 113 -13.38 34.66 -17.88
N ALA A 114 -12.49 34.13 -18.72
CA ALA A 114 -12.51 34.39 -20.16
C ALA A 114 -13.84 33.94 -20.83
N ILE A 115 -14.36 32.77 -20.43
CA ILE A 115 -15.64 32.23 -20.92
C ILE A 115 -16.81 33.12 -20.51
N VAL A 116 -16.89 33.47 -19.23
CA VAL A 116 -17.97 34.31 -18.67
C VAL A 116 -17.97 35.70 -19.30
N ASP A 117 -16.80 36.32 -19.44
CA ASP A 117 -16.67 37.67 -20.00
C ASP A 117 -17.03 37.66 -21.49
N ARG A 118 -16.71 36.61 -22.24
CA ARG A 118 -17.13 36.47 -23.64
C ARG A 118 -18.65 36.36 -23.74
N ILE A 119 -19.27 35.44 -22.97
CA ILE A 119 -20.73 35.24 -23.00
C ILE A 119 -21.46 36.52 -22.57
N PHE A 120 -20.98 37.19 -21.51
CA PHE A 120 -21.56 38.45 -21.04
C PHE A 120 -21.48 39.53 -22.11
N ALA A 121 -20.36 39.67 -22.76
CA ALA A 121 -20.18 40.67 -23.84
C ALA A 121 -21.11 40.42 -25.04
N ARG A 122 -21.51 39.17 -25.31
CA ARG A 122 -22.34 38.81 -26.46
C ARG A 122 -23.83 38.68 -26.12
N ARG A 123 -24.18 38.24 -24.92
CA ARG A 123 -25.55 37.90 -24.53
C ARG A 123 -26.09 38.76 -23.38
N GLY A 124 -25.27 39.63 -22.75
CA GLY A 124 -25.66 40.46 -21.61
C GLY A 124 -25.99 39.68 -20.32
N ALA A 125 -25.75 38.37 -20.30
CA ALA A 125 -26.03 37.53 -19.14
C ALA A 125 -24.81 36.63 -18.85
N ARG A 126 -24.67 36.25 -17.56
CA ARG A 126 -23.55 35.40 -17.09
C ARG A 126 -24.06 34.00 -16.74
N PRO A 127 -23.46 32.93 -17.26
CA PRO A 127 -23.78 31.58 -16.82
C PRO A 127 -23.30 31.34 -15.37
N SER A 128 -24.00 30.49 -14.66
CA SER A 128 -23.60 30.10 -13.29
C SER A 128 -22.47 29.07 -13.35
N VAL A 129 -21.65 29.03 -12.27
CA VAL A 129 -20.59 28.02 -12.11
C VAL A 129 -21.02 27.03 -11.03
N ASP A 130 -21.10 25.75 -11.39
CA ASP A 130 -21.42 24.67 -10.46
C ASP A 130 -20.40 23.56 -10.60
N ARG A 131 -19.61 23.31 -9.53
CA ARG A 131 -18.60 22.24 -9.49
C ARG A 131 -19.19 20.89 -9.12
N GLY A 132 -20.37 20.84 -8.50
CA GLY A 132 -21.00 19.60 -8.03
C GLY A 132 -21.86 18.94 -9.10
N ARG A 133 -22.67 19.74 -9.82
CA ARG A 133 -23.59 19.27 -10.88
C ARG A 133 -23.62 20.22 -12.05
N PRO A 134 -22.49 20.37 -12.78
CA PRO A 134 -22.41 21.26 -13.92
C PRO A 134 -23.32 20.76 -15.06
N GLY A 135 -24.01 21.71 -15.70
CA GLY A 135 -24.75 21.40 -16.94
C GLY A 135 -23.81 21.12 -18.12
N THR A 136 -22.73 21.88 -18.23
CA THR A 136 -21.68 21.67 -19.25
C THR A 136 -20.30 21.63 -18.61
N VAL A 137 -19.46 20.69 -19.03
CA VAL A 137 -18.06 20.61 -18.58
C VAL A 137 -17.15 21.00 -19.74
N VAL A 138 -16.34 22.04 -19.51
CA VAL A 138 -15.29 22.46 -20.42
C VAL A 138 -13.98 21.83 -20.01
N SER A 139 -13.38 21.03 -20.87
CA SER A 139 -12.04 20.45 -20.64
C SER A 139 -10.98 21.39 -21.22
N LEU A 140 -9.93 21.64 -20.41
CA LEU A 140 -8.73 22.35 -20.84
C LEU A 140 -7.50 21.50 -20.54
N ARG A 141 -6.79 21.08 -21.58
CA ARG A 141 -5.62 20.20 -21.47
C ARG A 141 -4.37 20.89 -21.96
N LEU A 142 -3.54 21.30 -21.01
CA LEU A 142 -2.29 22.02 -21.25
C LEU A 142 -1.15 21.05 -21.57
N ARG A 143 -0.41 21.36 -22.63
CA ARG A 143 0.82 20.65 -22.98
C ARG A 143 1.84 21.62 -23.58
N GLY A 144 2.90 21.90 -22.83
CA GLY A 144 3.81 23.03 -23.17
C GLY A 144 3.06 24.35 -23.17
N ASP A 145 3.25 25.16 -24.21
CA ASP A 145 2.63 26.49 -24.35
C ASP A 145 1.28 26.44 -25.13
N ARG A 146 0.71 25.26 -25.35
CA ARG A 146 -0.58 25.08 -26.04
C ARG A 146 -1.57 24.33 -25.17
N ALA A 147 -2.84 24.68 -25.30
CA ALA A 147 -3.92 23.93 -24.67
C ALA A 147 -4.98 23.48 -25.68
N ALA A 148 -5.44 22.23 -25.54
CA ALA A 148 -6.65 21.75 -26.20
C ALA A 148 -7.86 22.10 -25.33
N VAL A 149 -8.84 22.75 -25.93
CA VAL A 149 -10.08 23.20 -25.28
C VAL A 149 -11.25 22.46 -25.91
N GLY A 150 -12.14 21.91 -25.11
CA GLY A 150 -13.27 21.15 -25.64
C GLY A 150 -14.40 20.96 -24.65
N ILE A 151 -15.47 20.34 -25.14
CA ILE A 151 -16.66 19.98 -24.35
C ILE A 151 -16.55 18.51 -23.96
N VAL A 152 -16.72 18.22 -22.67
CA VAL A 152 -16.78 16.83 -22.16
C VAL A 152 -18.16 16.27 -22.45
N LEU A 153 -18.30 15.45 -23.49
CA LEU A 153 -19.59 14.89 -23.89
C LEU A 153 -20.16 13.94 -22.82
N THR A 154 -19.30 13.29 -22.05
CA THR A 154 -19.71 12.40 -20.96
C THR A 154 -20.13 13.13 -19.67
N GLY A 155 -20.09 14.47 -19.67
CA GLY A 155 -20.45 15.31 -18.52
C GLY A 155 -19.51 15.18 -17.32
N GLY A 156 -19.98 15.53 -16.14
CA GLY A 156 -19.17 15.59 -14.91
C GLY A 156 -18.76 14.21 -14.34
N ARG A 157 -19.47 13.13 -14.70
CA ARG A 157 -19.17 11.78 -14.22
C ARG A 157 -18.41 10.96 -15.25
N PRO A 158 -17.31 10.30 -14.88
CA PRO A 158 -16.58 9.43 -15.80
C PRO A 158 -17.40 8.20 -16.18
N LEU A 159 -17.10 7.62 -17.36
CA LEU A 159 -17.83 6.45 -17.88
C LEU A 159 -17.66 5.20 -17.04
N PHE A 160 -16.51 5.00 -16.40
CA PHE A 160 -16.27 3.82 -15.56
C PHE A 160 -17.13 3.77 -14.28
N ALA A 161 -17.88 4.82 -13.96
CA ALA A 161 -18.73 4.85 -12.76
C ALA A 161 -20.06 4.08 -12.91
N ARG A 162 -20.31 3.37 -13.96
CA ARG A 162 -21.40 2.40 -14.32
C ARG A 162 -22.73 2.45 -13.55
N GLY A 163 -23.00 3.49 -12.79
CA GLY A 163 -24.24 3.60 -12.01
C GLY A 163 -24.25 2.88 -10.66
N LEU A 164 -23.25 2.07 -10.31
CA LEU A 164 -23.16 1.37 -9.03
C LEU A 164 -22.83 2.29 -7.83
N GLY A 165 -22.61 3.57 -8.07
CA GLY A 165 -22.34 4.57 -7.02
C GLY A 165 -21.03 4.35 -6.27
N ARG A 166 -21.01 4.76 -4.96
CA ARG A 166 -19.83 4.59 -4.09
C ARG A 166 -19.65 3.17 -3.54
N ARG A 167 -20.53 2.23 -3.89
CA ARG A 167 -20.52 0.85 -3.37
C ARG A 167 -19.69 -0.12 -4.22
N GLN A 168 -19.14 0.33 -5.34
CA GLN A 168 -18.31 -0.54 -6.19
C GLN A 168 -17.04 -0.92 -5.43
N SER A 169 -16.86 -2.21 -5.16
CA SER A 169 -15.65 -2.78 -4.58
C SER A 169 -14.76 -3.38 -5.67
N GLY A 170 -13.44 -3.44 -5.41
CA GLY A 170 -12.46 -3.96 -6.36
C GLY A 170 -12.00 -2.93 -7.39
N ILE A 171 -11.53 -3.41 -8.53
CA ILE A 171 -11.00 -2.57 -9.61
C ILE A 171 -12.09 -1.73 -10.30
N ARG A 172 -11.66 -0.67 -10.97
CA ARG A 172 -12.54 0.15 -11.81
C ARG A 172 -13.03 -0.65 -13.02
N SER A 173 -14.20 -0.30 -13.52
CA SER A 173 -14.82 -1.00 -14.66
C SER A 173 -13.98 -0.96 -15.94
N ASP A 174 -13.22 0.11 -16.18
CA ASP A 174 -12.32 0.20 -17.34
C ASP A 174 -11.13 -0.78 -17.24
N TYR A 175 -10.60 -1.05 -16.03
CA TYR A 175 -9.62 -2.13 -15.84
C TYR A 175 -10.25 -3.52 -16.00
N ALA A 176 -11.47 -3.71 -15.48
CA ALA A 176 -12.20 -4.96 -15.64
C ALA A 176 -12.43 -5.28 -17.14
N ALA A 177 -12.87 -4.28 -17.91
CA ALA A 177 -13.05 -4.41 -19.36
C ALA A 177 -11.73 -4.72 -20.10
N ALA A 178 -10.62 -4.07 -19.69
CA ALA A 178 -9.30 -4.33 -20.26
C ALA A 178 -8.86 -5.78 -20.01
N LEU A 179 -9.01 -6.28 -18.77
CA LEU A 179 -8.68 -7.66 -18.41
C LEU A 179 -9.47 -8.68 -19.21
N ILE A 180 -10.80 -8.50 -19.31
CA ILE A 180 -11.66 -9.39 -20.07
C ILE A 180 -11.24 -9.38 -21.55
N ARG A 181 -10.97 -8.21 -22.13
CA ARG A 181 -10.50 -8.11 -23.51
C ARG A 181 -9.14 -8.76 -23.73
N MET A 182 -8.19 -8.55 -22.83
CA MET A 182 -6.86 -9.15 -22.88
C MET A 182 -6.89 -10.67 -22.68
N SER A 183 -7.88 -11.21 -21.97
CA SER A 183 -8.08 -12.66 -21.83
C SER A 183 -8.51 -13.31 -23.14
N GLY A 184 -8.90 -12.51 -24.15
CA GLY A 184 -9.38 -13.00 -25.43
C GLY A 184 -10.76 -13.67 -25.39
N TRP A 185 -11.53 -13.43 -24.32
CA TRP A 185 -12.89 -13.97 -24.19
C TRP A 185 -13.81 -13.46 -25.31
N ASP A 186 -14.59 -14.37 -25.87
CA ASP A 186 -15.47 -14.12 -27.04
C ASP A 186 -16.86 -13.58 -26.67
N GLY A 187 -17.19 -13.46 -25.40
CA GLY A 187 -18.52 -13.07 -24.92
C GLY A 187 -19.60 -14.17 -25.05
N ALA A 188 -19.28 -15.31 -25.67
CA ALA A 188 -20.24 -16.35 -26.01
C ALA A 188 -20.01 -17.68 -25.27
N SER A 189 -18.82 -17.92 -24.78
CA SER A 189 -18.42 -19.10 -24.01
C SER A 189 -18.40 -18.80 -22.51
N PRO A 190 -18.40 -19.81 -21.60
CA PRO A 190 -18.22 -19.56 -20.18
C PRO A 190 -16.90 -18.88 -19.86
N ILE A 191 -16.91 -17.92 -18.92
CA ILE A 191 -15.72 -17.22 -18.40
C ILE A 191 -15.55 -17.51 -16.92
N ALA A 192 -14.32 -17.77 -16.50
CA ALA A 192 -13.96 -17.98 -15.09
C ALA A 192 -13.38 -16.70 -14.48
N LEU A 193 -13.89 -16.31 -13.31
CA LEU A 193 -13.48 -15.11 -12.59
C LEU A 193 -12.97 -15.45 -11.20
N ILE A 194 -11.82 -14.89 -10.84
CA ILE A 194 -11.31 -14.85 -9.48
C ILE A 194 -11.21 -13.39 -9.08
N THR A 195 -12.13 -12.92 -8.25
CA THR A 195 -12.22 -11.52 -7.82
C THR A 195 -13.05 -11.40 -6.54
N GLN A 196 -12.85 -10.34 -5.79
CA GLN A 196 -13.70 -10.00 -4.65
C GLN A 196 -14.69 -8.87 -4.96
N GLY A 197 -14.47 -8.13 -6.05
CA GLY A 197 -15.30 -7.00 -6.47
C GLY A 197 -16.32 -7.36 -7.55
N GLU A 198 -17.32 -6.50 -7.74
CA GLU A 198 -18.42 -6.69 -8.69
C GLU A 198 -18.05 -6.33 -10.14
N ALA A 199 -16.98 -5.53 -10.35
CA ALA A 199 -16.66 -4.94 -11.64
C ALA A 199 -16.45 -5.97 -12.75
N LEU A 200 -15.68 -7.05 -12.49
CA LEU A 200 -15.44 -8.10 -13.48
C LEU A 200 -16.74 -8.81 -13.88
N ALA A 201 -17.59 -9.15 -12.92
CA ALA A 201 -18.86 -9.80 -13.21
C ALA A 201 -19.80 -8.89 -14.03
N CYS A 202 -19.87 -7.59 -13.68
CA CYS A 202 -20.68 -6.62 -14.40
C CYS A 202 -20.18 -6.36 -15.82
N GLU A 203 -18.87 -6.19 -16.00
CA GLU A 203 -18.30 -5.98 -17.36
C GLU A 203 -18.39 -7.26 -18.21
N SER A 204 -18.22 -8.45 -17.62
CA SER A 204 -18.46 -9.71 -18.34
C SER A 204 -19.92 -9.83 -18.82
N ALA A 205 -20.89 -9.45 -17.97
CA ALA A 205 -22.29 -9.45 -18.35
C ALA A 205 -22.60 -8.42 -19.45
N LEU A 206 -22.06 -7.19 -19.34
CA LEU A 206 -22.21 -6.16 -20.38
C LEU A 206 -21.65 -6.62 -21.74
N ILE A 207 -20.49 -7.23 -21.74
CA ILE A 207 -19.85 -7.75 -22.97
C ILE A 207 -20.63 -8.96 -23.50
N GLY A 208 -21.00 -9.93 -22.65
CA GLY A 208 -21.72 -11.13 -23.04
C GLY A 208 -23.15 -10.87 -23.55
N GLU A 209 -23.78 -9.78 -23.07
CA GLU A 209 -25.12 -9.33 -23.54
C GLU A 209 -25.03 -8.29 -24.66
N HIS A 210 -23.85 -7.94 -25.17
CA HIS A 210 -23.65 -6.81 -26.09
C HIS A 210 -24.30 -5.51 -25.60
N ALA A 211 -24.40 -5.33 -24.28
CA ALA A 211 -25.04 -4.19 -23.66
C ALA A 211 -24.09 -2.99 -23.57
N ALA A 212 -24.47 -1.89 -24.17
CA ALA A 212 -23.69 -0.66 -24.13
C ALA A 212 -23.60 -0.09 -22.69
N PRO A 213 -22.40 0.07 -22.10
CA PRO A 213 -22.26 0.50 -20.71
C PRO A 213 -22.90 1.86 -20.40
N GLY A 214 -22.93 2.77 -21.39
CA GLY A 214 -23.52 4.08 -21.26
C GLY A 214 -25.05 4.07 -21.09
N LEU A 215 -25.73 2.95 -21.41
CA LEU A 215 -27.17 2.77 -21.15
C LEU A 215 -27.49 2.65 -19.65
N LEU A 216 -26.52 2.30 -18.82
CA LEU A 216 -26.64 2.29 -17.37
C LEU A 216 -26.73 3.71 -16.77
N ARG A 217 -26.50 4.74 -17.58
CA ARG A 217 -26.60 6.14 -17.20
C ARG A 217 -27.93 6.72 -17.68
N PRO A 218 -28.56 7.64 -16.92
CA PRO A 218 -29.82 8.26 -17.31
C PRO A 218 -29.70 9.11 -18.58
N SER A 219 -28.48 9.58 -18.89
CA SER A 219 -28.22 10.49 -19.99
C SER A 219 -26.77 10.36 -20.51
N ILE A 220 -26.47 10.91 -21.68
CA ILE A 220 -25.09 10.97 -22.21
C ILE A 220 -24.21 11.84 -21.28
N GLY A 221 -24.73 13.03 -20.87
CA GLY A 221 -24.08 13.93 -19.93
C GLY A 221 -23.74 15.32 -20.46
N CYS A 222 -24.07 15.63 -21.71
CA CYS A 222 -23.85 16.93 -22.35
C CYS A 222 -25.13 17.60 -22.86
N GLU A 223 -26.29 17.23 -22.30
CA GLU A 223 -27.61 17.71 -22.74
C GLU A 223 -27.78 19.24 -22.63
N SER A 224 -27.02 19.90 -21.76
CA SER A 224 -27.01 21.37 -21.60
C SER A 224 -26.03 22.08 -22.54
N TRP A 225 -25.26 21.33 -23.35
CA TRP A 225 -24.35 21.92 -24.32
C TRP A 225 -25.11 22.46 -25.54
N GLY A 226 -24.80 23.68 -26.00
CA GLY A 226 -25.49 24.33 -27.13
C GLY A 226 -25.45 23.56 -28.45
N GLY A 227 -24.43 22.72 -28.67
CA GLY A 227 -24.31 21.87 -29.87
C GLY A 227 -24.91 20.46 -29.69
N PHE A 228 -25.65 20.18 -28.60
CA PHE A 228 -26.27 18.90 -28.37
C PHE A 228 -27.43 18.62 -29.34
N ASP A 229 -27.34 17.54 -30.10
CA ASP A 229 -28.40 17.05 -30.99
C ASP A 229 -29.19 15.93 -30.29
N ALA A 230 -30.34 16.29 -29.70
CA ALA A 230 -31.17 15.34 -28.97
C ALA A 230 -31.72 14.21 -29.85
N ALA A 231 -32.10 14.52 -31.10
CA ALA A 231 -32.65 13.51 -32.01
C ALA A 231 -31.57 12.50 -32.46
N LEU A 232 -30.35 12.95 -32.69
CA LEU A 232 -29.23 12.08 -32.98
C LEU A 232 -28.86 11.22 -31.75
N ALA A 233 -28.81 11.81 -30.54
CA ALA A 233 -28.52 11.11 -29.31
C ALA A 233 -29.56 10.00 -29.05
N GLU A 234 -30.85 10.26 -29.22
CA GLU A 234 -31.89 9.26 -29.04
C GLU A 234 -31.79 8.12 -30.03
N ARG A 235 -31.59 8.41 -31.33
CA ARG A 235 -31.39 7.37 -32.34
C ARG A 235 -30.22 6.45 -32.02
N ILE A 236 -29.11 7.00 -31.54
CA ILE A 236 -27.93 6.19 -31.18
C ILE A 236 -28.23 5.35 -29.92
N ARG A 237 -29.02 5.90 -29.01
CA ARG A 237 -29.47 5.18 -27.80
C ARG A 237 -30.39 4.02 -28.15
N GLU A 238 -31.37 4.25 -29.04
CA GLU A 238 -32.29 3.22 -29.56
C GLU A 238 -31.51 2.10 -30.28
N GLN A 239 -30.52 2.45 -31.07
CA GLN A 239 -29.63 1.49 -31.74
C GLN A 239 -28.86 0.66 -30.69
N ALA A 240 -28.28 1.30 -29.68
CA ALA A 240 -27.52 0.60 -28.63
C ALA A 240 -28.43 -0.34 -27.80
N VAL A 241 -29.70 0.01 -27.60
CA VAL A 241 -30.70 -0.87 -26.98
C VAL A 241 -31.04 -2.06 -27.86
N ALA A 242 -31.21 -1.82 -29.16
CA ALA A 242 -31.54 -2.88 -30.14
C ALA A 242 -30.41 -3.88 -30.40
N GLU A 243 -29.16 -3.48 -30.16
CA GLU A 243 -27.98 -4.33 -30.27
C GLU A 243 -27.81 -5.32 -29.11
N ARG A 244 -28.48 -5.08 -27.99
CA ARG A 244 -28.43 -5.95 -26.81
C ARG A 244 -28.99 -7.32 -27.11
N THR A 245 -28.28 -8.36 -26.68
CA THR A 245 -28.67 -9.77 -26.86
C THR A 245 -28.83 -10.48 -25.52
N ASP A 246 -29.52 -11.61 -25.54
CA ASP A 246 -29.53 -12.50 -24.37
C ASP A 246 -28.14 -13.11 -24.13
N PRO A 247 -27.76 -13.33 -22.88
CA PRO A 247 -26.46 -13.93 -22.53
C PRO A 247 -26.41 -15.37 -23.08
N ARG A 248 -25.27 -15.74 -23.68
CA ARG A 248 -25.07 -17.05 -24.31
C ARG A 248 -24.45 -18.08 -23.40
N ALA A 249 -23.74 -17.64 -22.36
CA ALA A 249 -22.99 -18.50 -21.45
C ALA A 249 -22.94 -17.95 -20.04
N PRO A 250 -22.73 -18.80 -19.02
CA PRO A 250 -22.63 -18.35 -17.64
C PRO A 250 -21.28 -17.67 -17.34
N ILE A 251 -21.31 -16.78 -16.37
CA ILE A 251 -20.13 -16.21 -15.70
C ILE A 251 -19.88 -17.08 -14.47
N ILE A 252 -18.72 -17.71 -14.36
CA ILE A 252 -18.37 -18.60 -13.25
C ILE A 252 -17.43 -17.87 -12.32
N VAL A 253 -17.77 -17.75 -11.04
CA VAL A 253 -16.98 -17.03 -10.04
C VAL A 253 -16.50 -18.00 -8.97
N LEU A 254 -15.22 -17.96 -8.61
CA LEU A 254 -14.71 -18.67 -7.43
C LEU A 254 -15.23 -17.96 -6.18
N ASP A 255 -16.18 -18.61 -5.47
CA ASP A 255 -16.94 -18.01 -4.37
C ASP A 255 -16.64 -18.70 -3.04
N ARG A 256 -15.51 -18.34 -2.43
CA ARG A 256 -15.11 -18.88 -1.10
C ARG A 256 -15.66 -18.08 0.08
N ASN A 257 -16.01 -16.80 -0.16
CA ASN A 257 -16.39 -15.84 0.88
C ASN A 257 -17.81 -15.26 0.70
N GLY A 258 -18.65 -15.88 -0.13
CA GLY A 258 -20.03 -15.43 -0.35
C GLY A 258 -20.16 -14.19 -1.24
N GLN A 259 -19.11 -13.79 -1.97
CA GLN A 259 -19.10 -12.60 -2.84
C GLN A 259 -20.07 -12.71 -4.03
N ALA A 260 -20.36 -13.91 -4.52
CA ALA A 260 -21.28 -14.12 -5.63
C ALA A 260 -22.68 -13.57 -5.37
N SER A 261 -23.13 -13.55 -4.11
CA SER A 261 -24.44 -12.96 -3.73
C SER A 261 -24.48 -11.45 -4.02
N ARG A 262 -23.41 -10.73 -3.67
CA ARG A 262 -23.28 -9.28 -3.96
C ARG A 262 -23.23 -9.02 -5.46
N MET A 263 -22.48 -9.83 -6.20
CA MET A 263 -22.38 -9.74 -7.66
C MET A 263 -23.73 -9.96 -8.35
N ARG A 264 -24.51 -10.98 -7.93
CA ARG A 264 -25.87 -11.19 -8.43
C ARG A 264 -26.81 -10.01 -8.12
N THR A 265 -26.63 -9.38 -6.99
CA THR A 265 -27.40 -8.16 -6.66
C THR A 265 -27.01 -7.01 -7.56
N ALA A 266 -25.71 -6.78 -7.80
CA ALA A 266 -25.24 -5.75 -8.72
C ALA A 266 -25.73 -5.97 -10.16
N LEU A 267 -25.69 -7.20 -10.67
CA LEU A 267 -26.23 -7.52 -11.99
C LEU A 267 -27.73 -7.17 -12.10
N ARG A 268 -28.53 -7.52 -11.09
CA ARG A 268 -29.97 -7.19 -11.08
C ARG A 268 -30.22 -5.69 -10.99
N GLU A 269 -29.48 -4.96 -10.20
CA GLU A 269 -29.59 -3.49 -10.08
C GLU A 269 -29.27 -2.80 -11.42
N LEU A 270 -28.34 -3.37 -12.19
CA LEU A 270 -28.00 -2.88 -13.52
C LEU A 270 -28.91 -3.41 -14.63
N GLY A 271 -29.90 -4.24 -14.31
CA GLY A 271 -30.81 -4.83 -15.30
C GLY A 271 -30.12 -5.81 -16.25
N LEU A 272 -29.04 -6.48 -15.81
CA LEU A 272 -28.31 -7.48 -16.56
C LEU A 272 -28.87 -8.88 -16.24
N SER A 273 -29.01 -9.71 -17.26
CA SER A 273 -29.67 -11.02 -17.21
C SER A 273 -28.70 -12.20 -17.18
N SER A 274 -27.39 -11.94 -17.30
CA SER A 274 -26.34 -12.97 -17.33
C SER A 274 -26.38 -13.86 -16.08
N GLN A 275 -26.31 -15.18 -16.29
CA GLN A 275 -26.27 -16.18 -15.24
C GLN A 275 -24.89 -16.17 -14.56
N LEU A 276 -24.89 -15.95 -13.24
CA LEU A 276 -23.68 -16.03 -12.42
C LEU A 276 -23.70 -17.32 -11.60
N VAL A 277 -22.74 -18.22 -11.88
CA VAL A 277 -22.57 -19.50 -11.23
C VAL A 277 -21.45 -19.39 -10.17
N SER A 278 -21.71 -19.86 -8.96
CA SER A 278 -20.70 -19.94 -7.89
C SER A 278 -19.96 -21.27 -7.97
N ALA A 279 -18.64 -21.24 -8.04
CA ALA A 279 -17.76 -22.38 -7.86
C ALA A 279 -17.11 -22.30 -6.49
N LEU A 280 -17.18 -23.34 -5.67
CA LEU A 280 -16.53 -23.39 -4.35
C LEU A 280 -15.04 -23.69 -4.44
N ASP A 281 -14.65 -24.36 -5.53
CA ASP A 281 -13.28 -24.69 -5.87
C ASP A 281 -13.04 -24.56 -7.39
N PRO A 282 -11.78 -24.53 -7.85
CA PRO A 282 -11.45 -24.32 -9.25
C PRO A 282 -11.96 -25.40 -10.22
N SER A 283 -12.35 -26.60 -9.76
CA SER A 283 -12.87 -27.66 -10.65
C SER A 283 -14.13 -27.21 -11.41
N GLY A 284 -14.87 -26.23 -10.87
CA GLY A 284 -16.01 -25.62 -11.54
C GLY A 284 -15.65 -24.82 -12.81
N PHE A 285 -14.37 -24.62 -13.10
CA PHE A 285 -13.89 -23.86 -14.27
C PHE A 285 -13.64 -24.69 -15.53
N ALA A 286 -13.94 -25.97 -15.52
CA ALA A 286 -13.60 -26.91 -16.58
C ALA A 286 -14.13 -26.51 -17.98
N ASP A 287 -15.26 -25.82 -18.04
CA ASP A 287 -15.87 -25.36 -19.29
C ASP A 287 -15.49 -23.93 -19.70
N ALA A 288 -14.75 -23.21 -18.87
CA ALA A 288 -14.39 -21.84 -19.13
C ALA A 288 -13.38 -21.74 -20.30
N SER A 289 -13.64 -20.83 -21.24
CA SER A 289 -12.76 -20.53 -22.37
C SER A 289 -11.72 -19.44 -22.08
N ALA A 290 -11.91 -18.70 -21.00
CA ALA A 290 -10.98 -17.68 -20.51
C ALA A 290 -11.02 -17.61 -18.99
N LEU A 291 -9.90 -17.21 -18.39
CA LEU A 291 -9.80 -16.95 -16.95
C LEU A 291 -9.32 -15.52 -16.72
N VAL A 292 -9.99 -14.83 -15.79
CA VAL A 292 -9.61 -13.47 -15.38
C VAL A 292 -9.47 -13.42 -13.87
N LEU A 293 -8.32 -12.93 -13.42
CA LEU A 293 -8.00 -12.70 -12.01
C LEU A 293 -7.88 -11.21 -11.73
N ASP A 294 -8.60 -10.73 -10.74
CA ASP A 294 -8.36 -9.45 -10.08
C ASP A 294 -7.81 -9.70 -8.68
N ALA A 295 -6.56 -9.39 -8.46
CA ALA A 295 -5.88 -9.44 -7.15
C ALA A 295 -5.63 -8.03 -6.56
N SER A 296 -6.34 -7.00 -7.02
CA SER A 296 -6.19 -5.62 -6.52
C SER A 296 -6.51 -5.45 -5.04
N TRP A 297 -7.24 -6.40 -4.46
CA TRP A 297 -7.55 -6.47 -3.03
C TRP A 297 -6.37 -6.98 -2.18
N VAL A 298 -5.33 -7.54 -2.79
CA VAL A 298 -4.08 -7.87 -2.14
C VAL A 298 -3.21 -6.61 -2.16
N PHE A 299 -2.96 -6.04 -0.99
CA PHE A 299 -2.18 -4.81 -0.88
C PHE A 299 -0.73 -5.00 -1.33
N GLU A 300 -0.10 -3.93 -1.79
CA GLU A 300 1.27 -3.90 -2.29
C GLU A 300 2.28 -4.51 -1.29
N ASP A 301 2.03 -4.34 0.01
CA ASP A 301 2.86 -4.87 1.10
C ASP A 301 2.49 -6.30 1.53
N ALA A 302 1.44 -6.89 0.95
CA ALA A 302 0.92 -8.20 1.34
C ALA A 302 1.39 -9.31 0.39
N LEU A 303 2.67 -9.33 0.03
CA LEU A 303 3.27 -10.33 -0.86
C LEU A 303 2.99 -11.77 -0.41
N ALA A 304 2.85 -12.03 0.88
CA ALA A 304 2.46 -13.35 1.38
C ALA A 304 1.04 -13.76 0.96
N GLN A 305 0.09 -12.80 0.96
CA GLN A 305 -1.27 -13.06 0.45
C GLN A 305 -1.25 -13.28 -1.06
N GLU A 306 -0.45 -12.52 -1.79
CA GLU A 306 -0.28 -12.67 -3.23
C GLU A 306 0.26 -14.06 -3.58
N ILE A 307 1.24 -14.55 -2.83
CA ILE A 307 1.83 -15.88 -3.01
C ILE A 307 0.85 -16.99 -2.64
N ALA A 308 0.08 -16.84 -1.55
CA ALA A 308 -0.98 -17.77 -1.21
C ALA A 308 -2.08 -17.81 -2.29
N LEU A 309 -2.37 -16.67 -2.92
CA LEU A 309 -3.24 -16.57 -4.08
C LEU A 309 -2.66 -17.31 -5.29
N CYS A 310 -1.34 -17.27 -5.52
CA CYS A 310 -0.70 -17.98 -6.64
C CYS A 310 -1.01 -19.49 -6.66
N ASP A 311 -1.11 -20.15 -5.51
CA ASP A 311 -1.46 -21.56 -5.46
C ASP A 311 -2.90 -21.80 -5.93
N GLN A 312 -3.82 -20.90 -5.58
CA GLN A 312 -5.20 -20.94 -6.07
C GLN A 312 -5.30 -20.64 -7.57
N VAL A 313 -4.50 -19.70 -8.03
CA VAL A 313 -4.43 -19.33 -9.45
C VAL A 313 -3.89 -20.48 -10.29
N GLU A 314 -2.82 -21.16 -9.81
CA GLU A 314 -2.26 -22.33 -10.49
C GLU A 314 -3.28 -23.46 -10.61
N GLN A 315 -4.03 -23.75 -9.53
CA GLN A 315 -5.11 -24.73 -9.57
C GLN A 315 -6.23 -24.31 -10.54
N ALA A 316 -6.58 -23.01 -10.56
CA ALA A 316 -7.59 -22.48 -11.45
C ALA A 316 -7.15 -22.54 -12.93
N LEU A 317 -5.89 -22.21 -13.22
CA LEU A 317 -5.31 -22.33 -14.55
C LEU A 317 -5.30 -23.79 -15.04
N ALA A 318 -4.91 -24.71 -14.17
CA ALA A 318 -4.95 -26.15 -14.48
C ALA A 318 -6.38 -26.67 -14.69
N ALA A 319 -7.37 -26.08 -13.99
CA ALA A 319 -8.78 -26.45 -14.12
C ALA A 319 -9.48 -25.85 -15.34
N CYS A 320 -8.82 -24.95 -16.10
CA CYS A 320 -9.36 -24.30 -17.31
C CYS A 320 -8.69 -24.83 -18.59
N PRO A 321 -8.83 -26.10 -18.97
CA PRO A 321 -8.09 -26.69 -20.10
C PRO A 321 -8.47 -26.08 -21.46
N ARG A 322 -9.63 -25.42 -21.56
CA ARG A 322 -10.12 -24.74 -22.77
C ARG A 322 -9.60 -23.30 -22.88
N ALA A 323 -9.12 -22.70 -21.81
CA ALA A 323 -8.63 -21.34 -21.84
C ALA A 323 -7.28 -21.28 -22.58
N ALA A 324 -7.23 -20.49 -23.64
CA ALA A 324 -5.99 -20.21 -24.35
C ALA A 324 -5.21 -19.03 -23.71
N ARG A 325 -5.90 -18.17 -22.97
CA ARG A 325 -5.33 -16.97 -22.34
C ARG A 325 -5.99 -16.77 -20.97
N ALA A 326 -5.16 -16.39 -20.00
CA ALA A 326 -5.62 -15.90 -18.73
C ALA A 326 -5.06 -14.51 -18.47
N ALA A 327 -5.92 -13.57 -18.07
CA ALA A 327 -5.52 -12.21 -17.72
C ALA A 327 -5.44 -12.06 -16.20
N LEU A 328 -4.28 -11.63 -15.70
CA LEU A 328 -3.97 -11.51 -14.28
C LEU A 328 -3.70 -10.05 -13.94
N PHE A 329 -4.34 -9.54 -12.90
CA PHE A 329 -4.14 -8.17 -12.40
C PHE A 329 -3.61 -8.22 -10.96
N SER A 330 -2.45 -7.63 -10.72
CA SER A 330 -1.83 -7.60 -9.40
C SER A 330 -0.89 -6.40 -9.23
N HIS A 331 -0.45 -6.11 -8.02
CA HIS A 331 0.51 -5.02 -7.75
C HIS A 331 1.91 -5.31 -8.29
N ALA A 332 2.37 -6.55 -8.24
CA ALA A 332 3.78 -6.87 -8.51
C ALA A 332 4.02 -7.77 -9.73
N GLY A 333 2.95 -8.26 -10.38
CA GLY A 333 3.03 -9.28 -11.43
C GLY A 333 3.09 -10.70 -10.84
N LEU A 334 2.24 -11.60 -11.35
CA LEU A 334 2.10 -12.97 -10.87
C LEU A 334 2.77 -14.00 -11.77
N ALA A 335 2.97 -13.69 -13.05
CA ALA A 335 3.49 -14.64 -14.03
C ALA A 335 4.83 -15.25 -13.60
N ALA A 336 5.77 -14.41 -13.16
CA ALA A 336 7.08 -14.88 -12.70
C ALA A 336 6.99 -15.79 -11.46
N THR A 337 6.08 -15.50 -10.53
CA THR A 337 5.85 -16.32 -9.33
C THR A 337 5.19 -17.65 -9.69
N LEU A 338 4.32 -17.67 -10.71
CA LEU A 338 3.72 -18.88 -11.26
C LEU A 338 4.68 -19.70 -12.13
N GLY A 339 5.92 -19.23 -12.37
CA GLY A 339 6.85 -19.86 -13.29
C GLY A 339 6.42 -19.76 -14.75
N ALA A 340 5.57 -18.77 -15.07
CA ALA A 340 5.04 -18.52 -16.39
C ALA A 340 5.78 -17.36 -17.09
N GLU A 341 5.80 -17.38 -18.41
CA GLU A 341 6.17 -16.23 -19.22
C GLU A 341 4.90 -15.49 -19.65
N ALA A 342 4.82 -14.21 -19.35
CA ALA A 342 3.72 -13.39 -19.80
C ALA A 342 3.87 -13.09 -21.29
N SER A 343 2.87 -13.45 -22.10
CA SER A 343 2.81 -13.12 -23.53
C SER A 343 2.56 -11.63 -23.76
N GLU A 344 1.96 -10.96 -22.80
CA GLU A 344 1.68 -9.52 -22.78
C GLU A 344 1.73 -9.03 -21.32
N SER A 345 2.38 -7.88 -21.09
CA SER A 345 2.46 -7.23 -19.77
C SER A 345 2.26 -5.73 -19.91
N ARG A 346 1.43 -5.14 -19.05
CA ARG A 346 1.13 -3.70 -19.03
C ARG A 346 1.15 -3.16 -17.62
N THR A 347 1.87 -2.07 -17.41
CA THR A 347 1.81 -1.32 -16.14
C THR A 347 0.70 -0.28 -16.24
N VAL A 348 -0.16 -0.23 -15.23
CA VAL A 348 -1.28 0.71 -15.13
C VAL A 348 -1.32 1.36 -13.76
N PRO A 349 -1.76 2.63 -13.64
CA PRO A 349 -1.84 3.30 -12.34
C PRO A 349 -3.00 2.73 -11.49
N LEU A 350 -2.73 2.45 -10.21
CA LEU A 350 -3.74 2.01 -9.24
C LEU A 350 -3.65 2.86 -7.96
N GLY A 351 -4.46 3.90 -7.88
CA GLY A 351 -4.38 4.86 -6.77
C GLY A 351 -3.08 5.65 -6.79
N ARG A 352 -2.22 5.44 -5.79
CA ARG A 352 -0.89 6.08 -5.67
C ARG A 352 0.26 5.17 -6.10
N SER A 353 -0.03 3.90 -6.34
CA SER A 353 0.93 2.89 -6.82
C SER A 353 0.62 2.47 -8.26
N ASP A 354 1.46 1.62 -8.81
CA ASP A 354 1.22 0.96 -10.08
C ASP A 354 0.73 -0.47 -9.83
N ALA A 355 0.02 -1.01 -10.81
CA ALA A 355 -0.36 -2.40 -10.91
C ALA A 355 0.05 -2.95 -12.27
N VAL A 356 0.10 -4.26 -12.41
CA VAL A 356 0.50 -4.95 -13.63
C VAL A 356 -0.65 -5.82 -14.11
N ILE A 357 -0.96 -5.71 -15.41
CA ILE A 357 -1.81 -6.66 -16.13
C ILE A 357 -0.88 -7.59 -16.90
N GLU A 358 -0.98 -8.89 -16.67
CA GLU A 358 -0.23 -9.93 -17.37
C GLU A 358 -1.17 -10.89 -18.06
N VAL A 359 -0.79 -11.36 -19.24
CA VAL A 359 -1.51 -12.43 -19.95
C VAL A 359 -0.61 -13.63 -20.05
N VAL A 360 -1.08 -14.76 -19.57
CA VAL A 360 -0.38 -16.05 -19.63
C VAL A 360 -1.20 -17.07 -20.43
N ASP A 361 -0.52 -18.07 -21.02
CA ASP A 361 -1.17 -19.22 -21.62
C ASP A 361 -1.26 -20.36 -20.58
N PRO A 362 -2.45 -20.70 -20.08
CA PRO A 362 -2.60 -21.76 -19.08
C PRO A 362 -2.11 -23.13 -19.54
N ARG A 363 -2.12 -23.40 -20.85
CA ARG A 363 -1.81 -24.73 -21.42
C ARG A 363 -0.34 -25.05 -21.44
N ILE A 364 0.53 -24.04 -21.37
CA ILE A 364 2.00 -24.22 -21.36
C ILE A 364 2.59 -24.13 -19.96
N LEU A 365 1.75 -23.91 -18.94
CA LEU A 365 2.22 -23.85 -17.56
C LEU A 365 2.69 -25.23 -17.09
N THR A 366 3.93 -25.28 -16.63
CA THR A 366 4.43 -26.46 -15.92
C THR A 366 4.10 -26.28 -14.44
N PRO A 367 3.37 -27.24 -13.83
CA PRO A 367 3.08 -27.16 -12.40
C PRO A 367 4.36 -26.98 -11.61
N ARG A 368 4.34 -26.05 -10.67
CA ARG A 368 5.49 -25.81 -9.80
C ARG A 368 5.78 -27.05 -8.93
N PRO A 369 7.06 -27.35 -8.61
CA PRO A 369 7.39 -28.39 -7.66
C PRO A 369 6.72 -28.12 -6.31
N ARG A 370 6.34 -29.17 -5.59
CA ARG A 370 5.69 -29.06 -4.28
C ARG A 370 6.59 -29.59 -3.18
N VAL A 371 6.62 -28.88 -2.07
CA VAL A 371 7.36 -29.24 -0.87
C VAL A 371 6.38 -29.58 0.25
N SER A 372 6.51 -30.76 0.82
CA SER A 372 5.66 -31.21 1.92
C SER A 372 6.09 -30.55 3.23
N CYS A 373 5.29 -29.61 3.74
CA CYS A 373 5.55 -28.82 4.92
C CYS A 373 4.73 -29.34 6.12
N PRO A 374 5.36 -29.65 7.26
CA PRO A 374 4.64 -30.03 8.47
C PRO A 374 4.04 -28.82 9.17
N ALA A 375 2.74 -28.83 9.43
CA ALA A 375 2.07 -27.82 10.25
C ALA A 375 2.19 -28.14 11.75
N PRO A 376 1.91 -27.14 12.64
CA PRO A 376 2.02 -27.33 14.09
C PRO A 376 1.07 -28.37 14.69
N ASP A 377 -0.07 -28.63 14.04
CA ASP A 377 -1.07 -29.62 14.43
C ASP A 377 -0.69 -31.07 14.04
N GLY A 378 0.44 -31.24 13.35
CA GLY A 378 0.94 -32.54 12.87
C GLY A 378 0.47 -32.89 11.46
N THR A 379 -0.40 -32.10 10.84
CA THR A 379 -0.77 -32.29 9.43
C THR A 379 0.39 -31.93 8.50
N ARG A 380 0.31 -32.36 7.26
CA ARG A 380 1.27 -31.98 6.22
C ARG A 380 0.55 -31.36 5.04
N HIS A 381 1.12 -30.28 4.55
CA HIS A 381 0.59 -29.54 3.42
C HIS A 381 1.64 -29.45 2.31
N ASP A 382 1.23 -29.72 1.09
CA ASP A 382 2.10 -29.60 -0.07
C ASP A 382 2.05 -28.17 -0.60
N VAL A 383 3.14 -27.41 -0.40
CA VAL A 383 3.28 -26.02 -0.79
C VAL A 383 3.98 -25.92 -2.14
N ALA A 384 3.41 -25.21 -3.08
CA ALA A 384 4.04 -24.94 -4.36
C ALA A 384 5.22 -23.99 -4.20
N VAL A 385 6.35 -24.29 -4.84
CA VAL A 385 7.60 -23.52 -4.77
C VAL A 385 8.16 -23.24 -6.15
N SER A 386 8.88 -22.14 -6.29
CA SER A 386 9.45 -21.67 -7.55
C SER A 386 10.92 -22.07 -7.74
N VAL A 387 11.59 -22.50 -6.66
CA VAL A 387 13.02 -22.82 -6.69
C VAL A 387 13.26 -24.26 -6.22
N PRO A 388 13.94 -25.08 -7.02
CA PRO A 388 14.45 -26.36 -6.54
C PRO A 388 15.40 -26.13 -5.34
N GLY A 389 15.20 -26.84 -4.24
CA GLY A 389 15.97 -26.65 -3.01
C GLY A 389 15.23 -25.93 -1.90
N SER A 390 14.03 -25.40 -2.13
CA SER A 390 13.16 -24.85 -1.08
C SER A 390 12.77 -25.90 -0.03
N GLU A 391 12.90 -27.20 -0.34
CA GLU A 391 12.82 -28.30 0.62
C GLU A 391 13.82 -28.14 1.79
N GLN A 392 15.05 -27.68 1.50
CA GLN A 392 16.07 -27.47 2.53
C GLN A 392 15.65 -26.34 3.48
N PHE A 393 15.06 -25.28 2.93
CA PHE A 393 14.51 -24.19 3.74
C PHE A 393 13.35 -24.68 4.60
N ALA A 394 12.39 -25.40 4.01
CA ALA A 394 11.26 -25.98 4.74
C ALA A 394 11.72 -26.91 5.88
N ALA A 395 12.65 -27.82 5.59
CA ALA A 395 13.19 -28.74 6.60
C ALA A 395 13.93 -27.98 7.71
N ARG A 396 14.75 -26.97 7.36
CA ARG A 396 15.47 -26.14 8.35
C ARG A 396 14.51 -25.36 9.20
N LEU A 397 13.53 -24.67 8.59
CA LEU A 397 12.53 -23.88 9.30
C LEU A 397 11.70 -24.76 10.24
N ALA A 398 11.23 -25.91 9.78
CA ALA A 398 10.48 -26.85 10.62
C ALA A 398 11.26 -27.32 11.85
N LYS A 399 12.57 -27.56 11.68
CA LYS A 399 13.46 -27.93 12.79
C LYS A 399 13.57 -26.80 13.81
N VAL A 400 13.97 -25.61 13.37
CA VAL A 400 14.17 -24.46 14.29
C VAL A 400 12.84 -24.01 14.92
N ALA A 401 11.74 -24.03 14.18
CA ALA A 401 10.41 -23.68 14.68
C ALA A 401 9.99 -24.61 15.83
N ARG A 402 10.27 -25.93 15.71
CA ARG A 402 10.00 -26.91 16.78
C ARG A 402 10.85 -26.65 18.03
N GLU A 403 12.13 -26.36 17.83
CA GLU A 403 13.07 -26.06 18.93
C GLU A 403 12.65 -24.76 19.66
N ARG A 404 12.36 -23.70 18.88
CA ARG A 404 11.94 -22.38 19.41
C ARG A 404 10.58 -22.47 20.14
N ARG A 405 9.63 -23.22 19.60
CA ARG A 405 8.31 -23.38 20.24
C ARG A 405 8.42 -24.08 21.59
N LYS A 406 9.26 -25.12 21.70
CA LYS A 406 9.50 -25.82 22.99
C LYS A 406 10.15 -24.90 24.01
N TRP A 407 11.14 -24.11 23.58
CA TRP A 407 11.78 -23.13 24.44
C TRP A 407 10.79 -22.03 24.85
N ALA A 408 10.08 -21.43 23.90
CA ALA A 408 9.12 -20.35 24.14
C ALA A 408 8.01 -20.77 25.12
N ALA A 409 7.48 -21.99 24.99
CA ALA A 409 6.48 -22.53 25.92
C ALA A 409 7.03 -22.76 27.33
N ARG A 410 8.32 -23.10 27.48
CA ARG A 410 8.95 -23.27 28.81
C ARG A 410 9.23 -21.94 29.51
N GLU A 411 9.61 -20.92 28.74
CA GLU A 411 10.00 -19.60 29.25
C GLU A 411 8.83 -18.59 29.20
N ASP A 412 7.62 -19.05 28.83
CA ASP A 412 6.42 -18.23 28.67
C ASP A 412 6.64 -17.02 27.75
N VAL A 413 7.21 -17.26 26.56
CA VAL A 413 7.54 -16.25 25.56
C VAL A 413 6.61 -16.38 24.37
N SER A 414 5.75 -15.39 24.08
CA SER A 414 4.81 -15.35 22.96
C SER A 414 5.39 -14.71 21.69
N CYS A 415 6.38 -13.81 21.84
CA CYS A 415 6.98 -13.04 20.76
C CYS A 415 8.48 -13.34 20.67
N TYR A 416 8.93 -13.94 19.56
CA TYR A 416 10.32 -14.37 19.41
C TYR A 416 10.75 -14.51 17.95
N ARG A 417 12.08 -14.45 17.72
CA ARG A 417 12.69 -14.74 16.43
C ARG A 417 12.78 -16.26 16.19
N VAL A 418 12.16 -16.70 15.11
CA VAL A 418 12.16 -18.13 14.72
C VAL A 418 13.38 -18.46 13.88
N TYR A 419 13.67 -17.65 12.86
CA TYR A 419 14.69 -17.89 11.84
C TYR A 419 15.55 -16.63 11.64
N ASP A 420 16.86 -16.77 11.41
CA ASP A 420 17.78 -15.66 11.19
C ASP A 420 18.91 -16.07 10.22
N ALA A 421 18.62 -15.99 8.92
CA ALA A 421 19.55 -16.33 7.83
C ALA A 421 20.28 -17.68 8.06
N ASP A 422 19.55 -18.67 8.56
CA ASP A 422 20.09 -20.00 8.89
C ASP A 422 20.69 -20.72 7.67
N LEU A 423 20.18 -20.39 6.49
CA LEU A 423 20.68 -20.80 5.20
C LEU A 423 21.12 -19.57 4.38
N PRO A 424 22.30 -19.57 3.77
CA PRO A 424 22.77 -18.43 2.97
C PRO A 424 21.85 -18.05 1.80
N ASP A 425 21.18 -19.06 1.23
CA ASP A 425 20.26 -18.90 0.11
C ASP A 425 18.92 -18.25 0.51
N TYR A 426 18.61 -18.23 1.79
CA TYR A 426 17.41 -17.64 2.37
C TYR A 426 17.80 -16.60 3.42
N ALA A 427 18.38 -15.50 2.93
CA ALA A 427 18.89 -14.40 3.74
C ALA A 427 17.74 -13.52 4.25
N LEU A 428 16.98 -14.02 5.22
CA LEU A 428 15.87 -13.31 5.85
C LEU A 428 15.77 -13.64 7.35
N SER A 429 15.07 -12.80 8.10
CA SER A 429 14.64 -13.13 9.46
C SER A 429 13.14 -13.37 9.50
N ILE A 430 12.69 -14.25 10.38
CA ILE A 430 11.28 -14.51 10.67
C ILE A 430 11.05 -14.34 12.16
N GLU A 431 10.18 -13.41 12.52
CA GLU A 431 9.75 -13.15 13.88
C GLU A 431 8.27 -13.50 14.03
N ARG A 432 7.92 -14.16 15.12
CA ARG A 432 6.55 -14.50 15.48
C ARG A 432 6.10 -13.61 16.64
N TYR A 433 4.89 -13.07 16.51
CA TYR A 433 4.22 -12.27 17.52
C TYR A 433 2.89 -12.94 17.87
N GLY A 434 2.70 -13.36 19.12
CA GLY A 434 1.43 -13.88 19.61
C GLY A 434 0.53 -12.75 20.08
N ASP A 435 -0.77 -12.79 19.69
CA ASP A 435 -1.75 -11.84 20.21
C ASP A 435 -1.95 -12.05 21.73
N ALA A 436 -2.15 -10.98 22.49
CA ALA A 436 -2.31 -11.03 23.94
C ALA A 436 -3.56 -11.83 24.36
N ASP A 437 -4.58 -11.91 23.51
CA ASP A 437 -5.78 -12.71 23.75
C ASP A 437 -5.63 -14.21 23.42
N GLY A 438 -4.46 -14.62 22.96
CA GLY A 438 -4.12 -16.00 22.58
C GLY A 438 -4.84 -16.52 21.33
N ARG A 439 -5.61 -15.68 20.61
CA ARG A 439 -6.44 -16.10 19.48
C ARG A 439 -5.72 -16.16 18.17
N GLY A 440 -4.58 -15.51 18.05
CA GLY A 440 -3.86 -15.42 16.80
C GLY A 440 -2.35 -15.24 16.95
N SER A 441 -1.68 -15.18 15.84
CA SER A 441 -0.29 -14.78 15.76
C SER A 441 0.03 -14.15 14.41
N TRP A 442 1.07 -13.32 14.40
CA TRP A 442 1.57 -12.60 13.25
C TRP A 442 3.01 -12.99 12.97
N LEU A 443 3.39 -12.95 11.69
CA LEU A 443 4.78 -13.11 11.27
C LEU A 443 5.28 -11.78 10.69
N ALA A 444 6.44 -11.36 11.14
CA ALA A 444 7.22 -10.32 10.49
C ALA A 444 8.44 -10.96 9.83
N LEU A 445 8.49 -10.88 8.50
CA LEU A 445 9.63 -11.30 7.71
C LEU A 445 10.43 -10.06 7.29
N ALA A 446 11.75 -10.10 7.45
CA ALA A 446 12.61 -9.04 6.96
C ALA A 446 13.70 -9.66 6.08
N GLU A 447 13.73 -9.22 4.81
CA GLU A 447 14.77 -9.65 3.87
C GLU A 447 16.07 -8.89 4.14
N TYR A 448 17.18 -9.59 4.22
CA TYR A 448 18.51 -8.99 4.18
C TYR A 448 18.90 -8.78 2.72
N ALA A 449 19.45 -7.60 2.40
CA ALA A 449 19.90 -7.31 1.05
C ALA A 449 20.80 -8.43 0.50
N PRO A 450 20.39 -9.12 -0.58
CA PRO A 450 21.18 -10.20 -1.14
C PRO A 450 22.54 -9.67 -1.62
N PRO A 451 23.62 -10.49 -1.58
CA PRO A 451 24.88 -10.13 -2.19
C PRO A 451 24.72 -9.76 -3.66
N ALA A 452 25.53 -8.83 -4.15
CA ALA A 452 25.47 -8.38 -5.55
C ALA A 452 25.73 -9.50 -6.58
N SER A 453 26.25 -10.65 -6.14
CA SER A 453 26.47 -11.85 -6.96
C SER A 453 25.22 -12.71 -7.14
N VAL A 454 24.14 -12.47 -6.39
CA VAL A 454 22.90 -13.23 -6.50
C VAL A 454 21.99 -12.55 -7.53
N ASP A 455 21.49 -13.32 -8.48
CA ASP A 455 20.49 -12.85 -9.44
C ASP A 455 19.24 -12.33 -8.71
N PRO A 456 18.81 -11.07 -8.94
CA PRO A 456 17.64 -10.49 -8.28
C PRO A 456 16.36 -11.29 -8.48
N SER A 457 16.18 -11.92 -9.65
CA SER A 457 14.99 -12.74 -9.92
C SER A 457 14.99 -14.02 -9.10
N LEU A 458 16.15 -14.62 -8.88
CA LEU A 458 16.30 -15.80 -8.03
C LEU A 458 16.08 -15.44 -6.56
N ALA A 459 16.60 -14.30 -6.09
CA ALA A 459 16.37 -13.82 -4.73
C ALA A 459 14.87 -13.60 -4.47
N ARG A 460 14.17 -12.94 -5.41
CA ARG A 460 12.71 -12.73 -5.32
C ARG A 460 11.92 -14.05 -5.28
N ARG A 461 12.28 -15.04 -6.11
CA ARG A 461 11.63 -16.37 -6.07
C ARG A 461 11.85 -17.08 -4.75
N ARG A 462 13.08 -17.04 -4.18
CA ARG A 462 13.40 -17.60 -2.85
C ARG A 462 12.60 -16.92 -1.74
N LEU A 463 12.48 -15.60 -1.79
CA LEU A 463 11.64 -14.86 -0.87
C LEU A 463 10.17 -15.29 -0.99
N GLY A 464 9.68 -15.46 -2.22
CA GLY A 464 8.35 -15.98 -2.51
C GLY A 464 8.11 -17.37 -1.88
N ASP A 465 9.04 -18.27 -2.06
CA ASP A 465 8.96 -19.61 -1.47
C ASP A 465 8.98 -19.56 0.07
N ALA A 466 9.80 -18.67 0.65
CA ALA A 466 9.80 -18.48 2.10
C ALA A 466 8.46 -17.96 2.64
N LEU A 467 7.82 -17.03 1.91
CA LEU A 467 6.50 -16.50 2.25
C LEU A 467 5.37 -17.53 2.10
N ALA A 468 5.49 -18.46 1.18
CA ALA A 468 4.55 -19.58 1.04
C ALA A 468 4.73 -20.63 2.15
N ILE A 469 5.96 -20.98 2.49
CA ILE A 469 6.32 -22.06 3.41
C ILE A 469 6.15 -21.64 4.88
N ALA A 470 6.58 -20.43 5.24
CA ALA A 470 6.63 -20.01 6.65
C ALA A 470 5.26 -20.01 7.35
N PRO A 471 4.17 -19.49 6.75
CA PRO A 471 2.85 -19.53 7.38
C PRO A 471 2.38 -20.96 7.70
N VAL A 472 2.59 -21.89 6.79
CA VAL A 472 2.20 -23.29 6.95
C VAL A 472 2.96 -23.94 8.11
N ILE A 473 4.29 -23.82 8.14
CA ILE A 473 5.13 -24.43 9.18
C ILE A 473 4.89 -23.82 10.55
N LEU A 474 4.56 -22.52 10.60
CA LEU A 474 4.35 -21.77 11.83
C LEU A 474 2.88 -21.75 12.27
N GLY A 475 1.94 -22.23 11.44
CA GLY A 475 0.51 -22.26 11.72
C GLY A 475 -0.09 -20.87 11.81
N VAL A 476 0.29 -19.97 10.90
CA VAL A 476 -0.19 -18.58 10.85
C VAL A 476 -0.94 -18.36 9.55
N ASP A 477 -2.04 -17.61 9.61
CA ASP A 477 -2.76 -17.24 8.41
C ASP A 477 -1.85 -16.40 7.48
N PRO A 478 -1.75 -16.68 6.17
CA PRO A 478 -1.03 -15.83 5.22
C PRO A 478 -1.44 -14.34 5.27
N ALA A 479 -2.68 -14.03 5.66
CA ALA A 479 -3.13 -12.66 5.88
C ALA A 479 -2.44 -11.96 7.07
N HIS A 480 -1.83 -12.72 7.96
CA HIS A 480 -1.11 -12.24 9.14
C HIS A 480 0.42 -12.24 8.93
N VAL A 481 0.88 -12.19 7.69
CA VAL A 481 2.30 -12.11 7.36
C VAL A 481 2.64 -10.72 6.84
N SER A 482 3.53 -10.04 7.53
CA SER A 482 4.09 -8.74 7.11
C SER A 482 5.50 -8.93 6.56
N LEU A 483 5.75 -8.46 5.35
CA LEU A 483 7.09 -8.43 4.74
C LEU A 483 7.69 -7.03 4.88
N ARG A 484 8.95 -6.97 5.30
CA ARG A 484 9.73 -5.75 5.41
C ARG A 484 10.91 -5.79 4.47
N THR A 485 10.95 -4.86 3.54
CA THR A 485 12.10 -4.66 2.66
C THR A 485 12.99 -3.56 3.24
N ARG A 486 14.21 -3.92 3.63
CA ARG A 486 15.25 -2.95 4.01
C ARG A 486 15.86 -2.35 2.74
N THR A 487 15.17 -1.42 2.09
CA THR A 487 15.79 -0.60 1.04
C THR A 487 16.76 0.40 1.68
N ARG A 488 18.02 0.39 1.27
CA ARG A 488 18.97 1.47 1.58
C ARG A 488 18.48 2.75 0.91
N ALA A 489 17.68 3.55 1.61
CA ALA A 489 17.37 4.89 1.16
C ALA A 489 18.66 5.75 1.17
N ARG A 490 19.13 6.14 0.00
CA ARG A 490 20.13 7.19 -0.14
C ARG A 490 19.45 8.54 0.18
N GLY A 491 19.63 9.03 1.42
CA GLY A 491 19.36 10.42 1.78
C GLY A 491 17.87 10.80 1.86
N GLY A 492 17.12 10.23 2.82
CA GLY A 492 15.76 10.63 3.15
C GLY A 492 15.35 10.08 4.50
N SER A 493 14.46 10.78 5.21
CA SER A 493 13.91 10.35 6.51
C SER A 493 13.30 8.95 6.39
N GLN A 494 13.73 8.03 7.24
CA GLN A 494 13.15 6.68 7.39
C GLN A 494 11.69 6.71 7.89
N TYR A 495 11.12 7.89 8.12
CA TYR A 495 9.81 8.12 8.73
C TYR A 495 8.85 8.93 7.85
N ALA A 496 9.11 9.06 6.54
CA ALA A 496 8.22 9.78 5.64
C ALA A 496 7.23 8.82 4.99
N ASP A 497 6.05 8.68 5.58
CA ASP A 497 4.75 8.73 4.89
C ASP A 497 3.60 8.79 5.90
N GLU A 498 3.31 10.00 6.36
CA GLU A 498 2.04 10.34 7.00
C GLU A 498 1.04 10.65 5.87
N GLY A 499 0.19 9.72 5.47
CA GLY A 499 -0.90 10.11 4.58
C GLY A 499 -1.56 9.05 3.70
N SER A 500 -1.61 7.79 4.05
CA SER A 500 -2.56 6.87 3.44
C SER A 500 -3.45 6.25 4.51
N GLU A 501 -4.78 6.29 4.29
CA GLU A 501 -5.81 5.52 4.99
C GLU A 501 -5.64 4.00 4.71
N VAL A 502 -4.46 3.44 5.01
CA VAL A 502 -4.33 1.99 5.13
C VAL A 502 -4.75 1.66 6.54
N GLU A 503 -5.74 0.81 6.68
CA GLU A 503 -6.13 0.21 7.96
C GLU A 503 -4.85 -0.31 8.62
N HIS A 504 -4.39 0.39 9.68
CA HIS A 504 -3.21 0.00 10.43
C HIS A 504 -3.45 -1.39 11.01
N ALA A 505 -2.60 -2.36 10.69
CA ALA A 505 -2.66 -3.70 11.27
C ALA A 505 -2.11 -3.68 12.71
N VAL A 506 -2.72 -2.83 13.53
CA VAL A 506 -2.36 -2.68 14.96
C VAL A 506 -2.88 -3.89 15.73
N ARG A 507 -1.99 -4.50 16.52
CA ARG A 507 -2.29 -5.62 17.40
C ARG A 507 -1.74 -5.37 18.79
N ILE A 508 -2.29 -6.09 19.76
CA ILE A 508 -1.81 -6.09 21.13
C ILE A 508 -1.12 -7.43 21.36
N ILE A 509 0.14 -7.35 21.75
CA ILE A 509 0.95 -8.50 22.13
C ILE A 509 1.23 -8.46 23.62
N GLU A 510 1.58 -9.61 24.18
CA GLU A 510 2.07 -9.71 25.55
C GLU A 510 3.56 -10.04 25.56
N GLU A 511 4.33 -9.35 26.42
CA GLU A 511 5.70 -9.69 26.74
C GLU A 511 5.97 -9.47 28.22
N GLY A 512 6.33 -10.55 28.91
CA GLY A 512 6.68 -10.50 30.34
C GLY A 512 5.55 -10.03 31.24
N GLY A 513 4.30 -10.36 30.95
CA GLY A 513 3.11 -9.96 31.67
C GLY A 513 2.64 -8.52 31.42
N LEU A 514 3.20 -7.85 30.41
CA LEU A 514 2.82 -6.51 29.98
C LEU A 514 2.28 -6.54 28.55
N GLU A 515 1.28 -5.73 28.27
CA GLU A 515 0.69 -5.58 26.95
C GLU A 515 1.33 -4.44 26.16
N PHE A 516 1.62 -4.69 24.90
CA PHE A 516 2.19 -3.70 23.99
C PHE A 516 1.42 -3.63 22.68
N GLU A 517 1.21 -2.41 22.23
CA GLU A 517 0.72 -2.16 20.88
C GLU A 517 1.86 -2.37 19.89
N VAL A 518 1.60 -3.17 18.84
CA VAL A 518 2.49 -3.36 17.69
C VAL A 518 1.74 -3.05 16.40
N ASP A 519 2.46 -2.52 15.40
CA ASP A 519 1.91 -2.15 14.11
C ASP A 519 2.64 -2.91 13.00
N PHE A 520 1.93 -3.79 12.30
CA PHE A 520 2.44 -4.55 11.16
C PHE A 520 2.22 -3.84 9.81
N GLY A 521 1.72 -2.60 9.84
CA GLY A 521 1.57 -1.77 8.67
C GLY A 521 2.91 -1.25 8.11
N ARG A 522 2.92 -0.05 7.54
CA ARG A 522 4.03 0.50 6.75
C ARG A 522 5.33 0.86 7.50
N ARG A 523 5.43 0.63 8.80
CA ARG A 523 6.64 0.99 9.55
C ARG A 523 7.71 -0.10 9.45
N LEU A 524 8.97 0.33 9.37
CA LEU A 524 10.13 -0.58 9.32
C LEU A 524 10.23 -1.45 10.58
N ASP A 525 9.76 -0.93 11.71
CA ASP A 525 9.78 -1.58 13.03
C ASP A 525 8.36 -1.76 13.57
N CYS A 526 8.07 -2.92 14.20
CA CYS A 526 6.73 -3.22 14.75
C CYS A 526 6.34 -2.41 16.00
N GLY A 527 7.24 -1.62 16.56
CA GLY A 527 6.99 -0.92 17.82
C GLY A 527 7.64 -1.57 19.03
N ILE A 528 8.23 -2.76 18.92
CA ILE A 528 9.01 -3.42 19.96
C ILE A 528 10.23 -4.12 19.35
N PHE A 529 11.39 -3.98 20.01
CA PHE A 529 12.62 -4.67 19.64
C PHE A 529 12.76 -5.95 20.46
N LEU A 530 12.58 -7.11 19.83
CA LEU A 530 12.60 -8.42 20.52
C LEU A 530 13.98 -8.78 21.08
N ASP A 531 15.05 -8.28 20.47
CA ASP A 531 16.42 -8.47 20.97
C ASP A 531 16.71 -7.76 22.31
N HIS A 532 15.85 -6.81 22.72
CA HIS A 532 15.91 -6.16 24.02
C HIS A 532 14.98 -6.77 25.08
N ARG A 533 14.35 -7.92 24.82
CA ARG A 533 13.46 -8.58 25.80
C ARG A 533 14.17 -8.83 27.13
N ASP A 534 15.36 -9.42 27.10
CA ASP A 534 16.14 -9.73 28.30
C ASP A 534 16.68 -8.46 28.96
N THR A 535 17.04 -7.43 28.18
CA THR A 535 17.40 -6.11 28.69
C THR A 535 16.23 -5.47 29.45
N ARG A 536 15.02 -5.52 28.91
CA ARG A 536 13.82 -4.99 29.58
C ARG A 536 13.52 -5.73 30.88
N ALA A 537 13.65 -7.05 30.89
CA ALA A 537 13.49 -7.85 32.11
C ALA A 537 14.53 -7.48 33.16
N GLU A 538 15.80 -7.28 32.77
CA GLU A 538 16.87 -6.83 33.65
C GLU A 538 16.57 -5.45 34.26
N LEU A 539 16.08 -4.50 33.43
CA LEU A 539 15.64 -3.17 33.90
C LEU A 539 14.55 -3.26 34.99
N ARG A 540 13.58 -4.15 34.80
CA ARG A 540 12.52 -4.42 35.79
C ARG A 540 13.13 -4.89 37.11
N GLU A 541 14.01 -5.88 37.08
CA GLU A 541 14.64 -6.43 38.26
C GLU A 541 15.55 -5.42 38.97
N MET A 542 16.34 -4.64 38.22
CA MET A 542 17.13 -3.54 38.75
C MET A 542 16.24 -2.50 39.46
N MET A 543 15.08 -2.17 38.85
CA MET A 543 14.15 -1.19 39.43
C MET A 543 13.49 -1.70 40.72
N LYS A 544 13.18 -3.01 40.82
CA LYS A 544 12.68 -3.62 42.06
C LYS A 544 13.68 -3.45 43.19
N GLN A 545 14.97 -3.58 42.90
CA GLN A 545 16.07 -3.52 43.88
C GLN A 545 16.55 -2.09 44.13
N ALA A 546 16.20 -1.13 43.28
CA ALA A 546 16.65 0.26 43.38
C ALA A 546 16.19 0.92 44.72
N PRO A 547 17.02 1.81 45.32
CA PRO A 547 16.63 2.56 46.52
C PRO A 547 15.50 3.56 46.22
N GLN A 548 14.77 3.95 47.25
CA GLN A 548 13.76 5.01 47.11
C GLN A 548 14.44 6.37 46.84
N PRO A 549 13.83 7.25 46.01
CA PRO A 549 12.42 7.25 45.58
C PRO A 549 12.10 6.50 44.24
N LYS A 550 13.00 5.69 43.70
CA LYS A 550 12.78 4.87 42.52
C LYS A 550 12.34 5.67 41.27
N ARG A 551 13.20 6.54 40.79
CA ARG A 551 12.98 7.32 39.57
C ARG A 551 13.68 6.69 38.39
N PHE A 552 12.97 6.59 37.28
CA PHE A 552 13.46 6.00 36.03
C PHE A 552 13.53 7.04 34.90
N LEU A 553 14.60 7.02 34.12
CA LEU A 553 14.76 7.84 32.92
C LEU A 553 14.98 6.93 31.71
N ASN A 554 14.17 7.13 30.68
CA ASN A 554 14.32 6.46 29.38
C ASN A 554 14.70 7.49 28.31
N LEU A 555 15.88 7.32 27.72
CA LEU A 555 16.45 8.19 26.68
C LEU A 555 16.44 7.47 25.34
N PHE A 556 16.08 8.16 24.25
CA PHE A 556 15.79 7.58 22.95
C PHE A 556 14.69 6.52 23.06
N ALA A 557 13.64 6.88 23.74
CA ALA A 557 12.70 5.95 24.35
C ALA A 557 11.79 5.21 23.37
N TYR A 558 11.69 5.66 22.10
CA TYR A 558 10.84 5.09 21.08
C TYR A 558 9.40 4.90 21.59
N THR A 559 8.86 3.67 21.57
CA THR A 559 7.49 3.36 22.01
C THR A 559 7.36 3.12 23.53
N GLY A 560 8.41 3.40 24.30
CA GLY A 560 8.39 3.39 25.76
C GLY A 560 8.29 2.01 26.42
N THR A 561 8.58 0.92 25.70
CA THR A 561 8.48 -0.43 26.27
C THR A 561 9.34 -0.63 27.51
N ALA A 562 10.57 -0.08 27.52
CA ALA A 562 11.44 -0.10 28.70
C ALA A 562 10.85 0.71 29.88
N THR A 563 10.12 1.80 29.60
CA THR A 563 9.43 2.58 30.65
C THR A 563 8.33 1.76 31.32
N CYS A 564 7.55 0.97 30.54
CA CYS A 564 6.53 0.07 31.09
C CYS A 564 7.15 -0.96 32.04
N TYR A 565 8.26 -1.59 31.63
CA TYR A 565 8.98 -2.55 32.48
C TYR A 565 9.53 -1.92 33.78
N ALA A 566 10.04 -0.69 33.69
CA ALA A 566 10.52 0.02 34.87
C ALA A 566 9.37 0.41 35.81
N ALA A 567 8.22 0.84 35.26
CA ALA A 567 7.03 1.15 36.08
C ALA A 567 6.49 -0.10 36.77
N ASP A 568 6.41 -1.24 36.08
CA ASP A 568 6.05 -2.54 36.65
C ASP A 568 7.09 -3.02 37.69
N GLY A 569 8.36 -2.65 37.55
CA GLY A 569 9.42 -2.83 38.54
C GLY A 569 9.30 -1.91 39.74
N GLY A 570 8.28 -1.06 39.83
CA GLY A 570 7.99 -0.17 40.96
C GLY A 570 8.62 1.21 40.85
N ALA A 571 8.97 1.69 39.65
CA ALA A 571 9.37 3.08 39.44
C ALA A 571 8.21 4.01 39.87
N PHE A 572 8.44 4.84 40.86
CA PHE A 572 7.45 5.81 41.35
C PHE A 572 7.28 6.98 40.37
N GLU A 573 8.37 7.47 39.81
CA GLU A 573 8.36 8.49 38.75
C GLU A 573 9.11 7.98 37.52
N THR A 574 8.58 8.22 36.33
CA THR A 574 9.29 7.96 35.07
C THR A 574 9.36 9.20 34.18
N THR A 575 10.51 9.37 33.52
CA THR A 575 10.69 10.40 32.49
C THR A 575 11.09 9.72 31.17
N THR A 576 10.27 9.87 30.15
CA THR A 576 10.44 9.25 28.84
C THR A 576 10.75 10.33 27.81
N VAL A 577 11.96 10.32 27.25
CA VAL A 577 12.48 11.38 26.36
C VAL A 577 12.71 10.81 24.97
N ASP A 578 12.10 11.41 23.96
CA ASP A 578 12.32 11.09 22.56
C ASP A 578 12.11 12.33 21.66
N LEU A 579 12.76 12.36 20.52
CA LEU A 579 12.60 13.45 19.54
C LEU A 579 11.27 13.33 18.76
N SER A 580 10.77 12.10 18.60
CA SER A 580 9.60 11.75 17.80
C SER A 580 8.31 11.87 18.62
N ARG A 581 7.45 12.83 18.25
CA ARG A 581 6.12 12.94 18.87
C ARG A 581 5.25 11.69 18.67
N PRO A 582 5.14 11.12 17.45
CA PRO A 582 4.38 9.88 17.26
C PRO A 582 4.86 8.71 18.13
N SER A 583 6.17 8.58 18.33
CA SER A 583 6.74 7.55 19.23
C SER A 583 6.34 7.78 20.68
N LEU A 584 6.36 9.03 21.17
CA LEU A 584 5.91 9.36 22.52
C LEU A 584 4.40 9.16 22.71
N ASP A 585 3.61 9.47 21.71
CA ASP A 585 2.16 9.20 21.77
C ASP A 585 1.89 7.69 21.81
N TRP A 586 2.69 6.87 21.14
CA TRP A 586 2.65 5.42 21.25
C TRP A 586 3.12 4.94 22.63
N ALA A 587 4.19 5.51 23.17
CA ALA A 587 4.65 5.21 24.54
C ALA A 587 3.58 5.50 25.58
N ARG A 588 2.82 6.60 25.44
CA ARG A 588 1.67 6.89 26.32
C ARG A 588 0.59 5.81 26.26
N ARG A 589 0.27 5.33 25.04
CA ARG A 589 -0.73 4.25 24.88
C ARG A 589 -0.25 2.95 25.52
N ASN A 590 1.03 2.59 25.36
CA ASN A 590 1.60 1.42 25.99
C ASN A 590 1.59 1.54 27.54
N MET A 591 1.97 2.70 28.09
CA MET A 591 1.91 2.94 29.53
C MET A 591 0.47 2.87 30.06
N ALA A 592 -0.47 3.57 29.43
CA ALA A 592 -1.89 3.56 29.83
C ALA A 592 -2.51 2.16 29.75
N ARG A 593 -2.16 1.36 28.74
CA ARG A 593 -2.62 -0.01 28.59
C ARG A 593 -2.23 -0.90 29.79
N ASN A 594 -1.09 -0.63 30.39
CA ASN A 594 -0.59 -1.35 31.55
C ASN A 594 -0.94 -0.68 32.89
N GLY A 595 -1.84 0.31 32.89
CA GLY A 595 -2.30 0.99 34.11
C GLY A 595 -1.33 2.06 34.64
N PHE A 596 -0.36 2.52 33.85
CA PHE A 596 0.62 3.54 34.20
C PHE A 596 0.31 4.87 33.49
N ASP A 597 -0.85 5.46 33.78
CA ASP A 597 -1.36 6.69 33.14
C ASP A 597 -1.33 7.92 34.07
N GLY A 598 -0.73 7.80 35.25
CA GLY A 598 -0.64 8.86 36.25
C GLY A 598 0.29 10.03 35.82
N PRO A 599 0.14 11.20 36.48
CA PRO A 599 0.93 12.40 36.20
C PRO A 599 2.43 12.29 36.56
N GLU A 600 2.81 11.30 37.35
CA GLU A 600 4.19 10.94 37.68
C GLU A 600 4.97 10.37 36.48
N HIS A 601 4.29 9.91 35.44
CA HIS A 601 4.88 9.40 34.21
C HIS A 601 4.95 10.49 33.15
N ARG A 602 6.13 11.09 32.98
CA ARG A 602 6.35 12.25 32.11
C ARG A 602 6.89 11.84 30.76
N PHE A 603 6.37 12.49 29.69
CA PHE A 603 6.82 12.29 28.32
C PHE A 603 7.33 13.62 27.76
N VAL A 604 8.59 13.64 27.39
CA VAL A 604 9.29 14.86 26.96
C VAL A 604 9.72 14.74 25.50
N GLN A 605 9.16 15.58 24.64
CA GLN A 605 9.62 15.68 23.27
C GLN A 605 10.84 16.60 23.19
N ALA A 606 12.03 16.04 23.06
CA ALA A 606 13.27 16.80 23.00
C ALA A 606 14.37 16.06 22.23
N ASP A 607 15.33 16.83 21.72
CA ASP A 607 16.64 16.30 21.35
C ASP A 607 17.35 15.83 22.63
N VAL A 608 17.59 14.52 22.73
CA VAL A 608 18.14 13.89 23.94
C VAL A 608 19.47 14.49 24.37
N LEU A 609 20.37 14.79 23.43
CA LEU A 609 21.67 15.39 23.74
C LEU A 609 21.50 16.78 24.35
N ALA A 610 20.67 17.60 23.77
CA ALA A 610 20.38 18.94 24.27
C ALA A 610 19.68 18.89 25.63
N TRP A 611 18.72 17.95 25.78
CA TRP A 611 17.98 17.78 27.03
C TRP A 611 18.89 17.31 28.17
N VAL A 612 19.77 16.32 27.93
CA VAL A 612 20.75 15.87 28.93
C VAL A 612 21.68 17.00 29.32
N ASP A 613 22.15 17.79 28.34
CA ASP A 613 23.01 18.95 28.60
C ASP A 613 22.33 20.01 29.46
N GLU A 614 21.06 20.30 29.20
CA GLU A 614 20.25 21.23 29.99
C GLU A 614 20.04 20.70 31.43
N GLN A 615 19.60 19.45 31.57
CA GLN A 615 19.27 18.87 32.89
C GLN A 615 20.49 18.72 33.80
N ARG A 616 21.66 18.38 33.24
CA ARG A 616 22.88 18.25 34.09
C ARG A 616 23.35 19.58 34.69
N HIS A 617 22.93 20.71 34.16
CA HIS A 617 23.25 22.04 34.65
C HIS A 617 22.10 22.71 35.43
N ALA A 618 20.91 22.15 35.41
CA ALA A 618 19.74 22.69 36.06
C ALA A 618 19.84 22.56 37.59
N ARG A 619 19.58 23.66 38.30
CA ARG A 619 19.48 23.62 39.77
C ARG A 619 18.23 22.84 40.20
N GLY A 620 18.39 21.83 41.05
CA GLY A 620 17.29 20.98 41.53
C GLY A 620 16.80 19.96 40.48
N ALA A 621 17.59 19.66 39.46
CA ALA A 621 17.28 18.57 38.52
C ALA A 621 17.05 17.25 39.27
N SER A 622 16.07 16.47 38.82
CA SER A 622 15.81 15.12 39.32
C SER A 622 17.04 14.24 39.14
N ARG A 623 17.30 13.40 40.16
CA ARG A 623 18.30 12.34 40.08
C ARG A 623 17.58 11.00 39.89
N TYR A 624 18.15 10.13 39.10
CA TYR A 624 17.52 8.87 38.71
C TYR A 624 18.29 7.68 39.29
N GLU A 625 17.58 6.76 39.85
CA GLU A 625 18.12 5.50 40.37
C GLU A 625 18.46 4.54 39.24
N LEU A 626 17.68 4.61 38.11
CA LEU A 626 17.95 3.81 36.92
C LEU A 626 17.71 4.66 35.68
N VAL A 627 18.64 4.57 34.74
CA VAL A 627 18.53 5.19 33.42
C VAL A 627 18.66 4.11 32.34
N PHE A 628 17.81 4.10 31.33
CA PHE A 628 18.02 3.35 30.10
C PHE A 628 18.34 4.32 28.96
N CYS A 629 19.41 4.04 28.25
CA CYS A 629 19.88 4.88 27.16
C CYS A 629 20.22 4.00 25.94
N ASP A 630 19.26 3.76 25.06
CA ASP A 630 19.40 2.94 23.85
C ASP A 630 19.57 3.83 22.63
N VAL A 631 20.81 4.11 22.29
CA VAL A 631 21.15 5.11 21.28
C VAL A 631 21.09 4.56 19.86
N PRO A 632 20.58 5.34 18.88
CA PRO A 632 20.67 4.97 17.47
C PRO A 632 22.14 5.00 17.00
N THR A 633 22.49 4.14 16.05
CA THR A 633 23.85 4.14 15.46
C THR A 633 24.21 5.49 14.86
N PHE A 634 23.24 6.11 14.19
CA PHE A 634 23.37 7.41 13.54
C PHE A 634 22.03 8.15 13.51
N SER A 635 22.03 9.45 13.75
CA SER A 635 20.85 10.30 13.62
C SER A 635 21.21 11.65 12.99
N ASN A 636 20.42 12.06 11.98
CA ASN A 636 20.61 13.32 11.23
C ASN A 636 19.32 14.13 11.08
N SER A 637 18.44 14.09 12.04
CA SER A 637 17.17 14.82 11.99
C SER A 637 17.40 16.34 11.90
N ALA A 638 16.66 17.03 11.02
CA ALA A 638 16.65 18.49 10.92
C ALA A 638 16.17 19.20 12.22
N ARG A 639 15.60 18.46 13.17
CA ARG A 639 15.16 18.95 14.49
C ARG A 639 16.25 18.86 15.58
N MET A 640 17.42 18.30 15.25
CA MET A 640 18.54 18.21 16.21
C MET A 640 19.30 19.53 16.27
N ARG A 641 19.78 19.90 17.46
CA ARG A 641 20.64 21.08 17.66
C ARG A 641 22.01 20.96 17.03
N LYS A 642 22.58 19.74 17.01
CA LYS A 642 23.81 19.38 16.28
C LYS A 642 23.43 18.68 14.98
N SER A 643 24.18 18.91 13.93
CA SER A 643 23.87 18.44 12.57
C SER A 643 23.83 16.92 12.39
N ALA A 644 24.41 16.12 13.28
CA ALA A 644 24.34 14.66 13.29
C ALA A 644 24.89 14.08 14.59
N PHE A 645 24.27 13.00 15.09
CA PHE A 645 24.76 12.14 16.16
C PHE A 645 25.41 10.88 15.57
N ASP A 646 26.57 10.52 16.07
CA ASP A 646 27.26 9.26 15.77
C ASP A 646 27.68 8.61 17.08
N VAL A 647 27.19 7.38 17.36
CA VAL A 647 27.40 6.72 18.65
C VAL A 647 28.88 6.49 18.95
N GLN A 648 29.71 6.12 17.95
CA GLN A 648 31.13 5.89 18.18
C GLN A 648 31.88 7.17 18.58
N ARG A 649 31.48 8.31 18.03
CA ARG A 649 32.09 9.61 18.29
C ARG A 649 31.57 10.26 19.58
N ASP A 650 30.25 10.18 19.81
CA ASP A 650 29.56 11.07 20.75
C ASP A 650 29.17 10.38 22.08
N HIS A 651 29.29 9.03 22.18
CA HIS A 651 28.86 8.27 23.37
C HIS A 651 29.49 8.74 24.67
N ALA A 652 30.79 9.04 24.68
CA ALA A 652 31.47 9.38 25.92
C ALA A 652 30.92 10.70 26.52
N GLU A 653 30.69 11.74 25.72
CA GLU A 653 30.09 12.99 26.18
C GLU A 653 28.65 12.79 26.67
N LEU A 654 27.86 11.98 25.96
CA LEU A 654 26.52 11.62 26.38
C LEU A 654 26.52 10.92 27.73
N LEU A 655 27.35 9.88 27.89
CA LEU A 655 27.43 9.09 29.13
C LEU A 655 27.97 9.91 30.32
N ILE A 656 28.92 10.82 30.11
CA ILE A 656 29.36 11.78 31.14
C ILE A 656 28.20 12.71 31.53
N GLY A 657 27.39 13.16 30.56
CA GLY A 657 26.18 13.95 30.83
C GLY A 657 25.15 13.17 31.65
N VAL A 658 24.85 11.94 31.21
CA VAL A 658 23.90 11.05 31.89
C VAL A 658 24.35 10.68 33.29
N SER A 659 25.66 10.41 33.52
CA SER A 659 26.17 10.07 34.85
C SER A 659 25.89 11.17 35.88
N ARG A 660 25.83 12.44 35.45
CA ARG A 660 25.48 13.55 36.33
C ARG A 660 24.01 13.63 36.70
N LEU A 661 23.14 12.89 35.99
CA LEU A 661 21.72 12.75 36.30
C LEU A 661 21.46 11.54 37.22
N LEU A 662 22.43 10.67 37.45
CA LEU A 662 22.31 9.53 38.34
C LEU A 662 22.28 9.99 39.81
N SER A 663 21.51 9.29 40.63
CA SER A 663 21.63 9.34 42.09
C SER A 663 22.99 8.74 42.52
N GLU A 664 23.29 8.75 43.84
CA GLU A 664 24.58 8.29 44.33
C GLU A 664 24.87 6.83 43.98
N GLU A 665 23.85 5.96 44.10
CA GLU A 665 23.92 4.53 43.71
C GLU A 665 23.27 4.26 42.36
N GLY A 666 22.96 5.31 41.58
CA GLY A 666 22.25 5.21 40.33
C GLY A 666 23.04 4.51 39.22
N ILE A 667 22.34 3.79 38.38
CA ILE A 667 22.91 3.00 37.28
C ILE A 667 22.31 3.45 35.97
N CYS A 668 23.15 3.59 34.94
CA CYS A 668 22.67 3.70 33.55
C CYS A 668 22.95 2.40 32.78
N VAL A 669 21.93 1.81 32.20
CA VAL A 669 22.02 0.75 31.20
C VAL A 669 22.13 1.43 29.85
N PHE A 670 23.32 1.37 29.24
CA PHE A 670 23.58 1.94 27.93
C PHE A 670 23.57 0.84 26.86
N SER A 671 22.85 1.04 25.79
CA SER A 671 22.79 0.10 24.66
C SER A 671 23.01 0.81 23.33
N CYS A 672 23.56 0.07 22.37
CA CYS A 672 23.65 0.47 20.97
C CYS A 672 23.76 -0.74 20.04
N ASN A 673 23.30 -0.59 18.79
CA ASN A 673 23.32 -1.66 17.77
C ASN A 673 24.48 -1.54 16.76
N LEU A 674 25.50 -0.71 17.02
CA LEU A 674 26.70 -0.63 16.19
C LEU A 674 27.62 -1.82 16.47
N ARG A 675 27.72 -2.76 15.53
CA ARG A 675 28.52 -4.00 15.67
C ARG A 675 30.00 -3.80 15.95
N SER A 676 30.56 -2.65 15.54
CA SER A 676 31.95 -2.28 15.76
C SER A 676 32.17 -1.34 16.95
N PHE A 677 31.15 -1.12 17.76
CA PHE A 677 31.21 -0.19 18.89
C PHE A 677 32.32 -0.57 19.89
N LYS A 678 33.05 0.45 20.30
CA LYS A 678 34.09 0.35 21.35
C LYS A 678 33.96 1.58 22.24
N PRO A 679 33.70 1.39 23.56
CA PRO A 679 33.62 2.51 24.48
C PRO A 679 34.99 3.18 24.67
N ASP A 680 34.99 4.50 24.81
CA ASP A 680 36.17 5.28 25.20
C ASP A 680 36.35 5.24 26.74
N VAL A 681 36.85 4.10 27.21
CA VAL A 681 36.99 3.81 28.65
C VAL A 681 37.89 4.84 29.35
N GLU A 682 38.97 5.30 28.66
CA GLU A 682 39.89 6.27 29.23
C GLU A 682 39.25 7.65 29.45
N LYS A 683 38.47 8.13 28.48
CA LYS A 683 37.76 9.41 28.60
C LYS A 683 36.71 9.36 29.67
N LEU A 684 35.95 8.25 29.76
CA LEU A 684 34.95 8.02 30.81
C LEU A 684 35.60 7.98 32.21
N ALA A 685 36.67 7.21 32.39
CA ALA A 685 37.38 7.10 33.66
C ALA A 685 37.93 8.45 34.15
N ARG A 686 38.53 9.28 33.24
CA ARG A 686 38.94 10.65 33.60
C ARG A 686 37.84 11.54 34.08
N ALA A 687 36.59 11.27 33.65
CA ALA A 687 35.38 11.98 34.08
C ALA A 687 34.71 11.37 35.35
N GLY A 688 35.32 10.33 35.95
CA GLY A 688 34.75 9.63 37.11
C GLY A 688 33.54 8.76 36.73
N VAL A 689 33.59 8.09 35.56
CA VAL A 689 32.54 7.21 35.06
C VAL A 689 33.13 5.85 34.79
N SER A 690 32.57 4.81 35.39
CA SER A 690 32.89 3.41 35.09
C SER A 690 31.91 2.81 34.06
N ILE A 691 32.40 1.90 33.23
CA ILE A 691 31.60 1.19 32.25
C ILE A 691 31.95 -0.30 32.26
N GLU A 692 30.93 -1.16 32.36
CA GLU A 692 31.04 -2.63 32.43
C GLU A 692 30.20 -3.26 31.32
N ASP A 693 30.81 -4.17 30.56
CA ASP A 693 30.11 -4.88 29.47
C ASP A 693 29.22 -5.99 30.06
N ILE A 694 27.91 -5.92 29.78
CA ILE A 694 26.90 -6.91 30.16
C ILE A 694 26.22 -7.54 28.94
N THR A 695 26.72 -7.33 27.73
CA THR A 695 26.11 -7.76 26.47
C THR A 695 25.70 -9.23 26.50
N ALA A 696 26.55 -10.12 27.02
CA ALA A 696 26.28 -11.56 27.06
C ALA A 696 25.04 -11.93 27.91
N ARG A 697 24.65 -11.09 28.89
CA ARG A 697 23.48 -11.27 29.75
C ARG A 697 22.17 -10.77 29.11
N THR A 698 22.28 -9.88 28.14
CA THR A 698 21.15 -9.16 27.56
C THR A 698 20.76 -9.69 26.17
N ILE A 699 21.51 -10.63 25.60
CA ILE A 699 21.16 -11.27 24.32
C ILE A 699 20.18 -12.41 24.55
N PRO A 700 18.92 -12.31 24.09
CA PRO A 700 17.94 -13.37 24.25
C PRO A 700 18.33 -14.65 23.50
N HIS A 701 17.85 -15.80 24.00
CA HIS A 701 18.15 -17.12 23.43
C HIS A 701 17.87 -17.25 21.95
N ASP A 702 16.80 -16.61 21.46
CA ASP A 702 16.40 -16.62 20.05
C ASP A 702 17.31 -15.76 19.17
N PHE A 703 18.12 -14.87 19.75
CA PHE A 703 19.15 -14.06 19.08
C PHE A 703 20.57 -14.59 19.27
N ALA A 704 20.77 -15.71 19.94
CA ALA A 704 22.11 -16.26 20.25
C ALA A 704 23.01 -16.48 19.04
N ARG A 705 22.46 -16.63 17.83
CA ARG A 705 23.23 -16.71 16.57
C ARG A 705 23.85 -15.39 16.14
N THR A 706 23.29 -14.28 16.60
CA THR A 706 23.74 -12.92 16.29
C THR A 706 24.16 -12.20 17.60
N PRO A 707 25.24 -12.68 18.27
CA PRO A 707 25.62 -12.22 19.61
C PRO A 707 26.09 -10.76 19.64
N ARG A 708 26.14 -10.08 18.49
CA ARG A 708 26.43 -8.65 18.34
C ARG A 708 25.24 -7.91 17.71
N ILE A 709 24.01 -8.35 18.02
CA ILE A 709 22.81 -7.64 17.55
C ILE A 709 22.73 -6.26 18.20
N HIS A 710 23.06 -6.19 19.47
CA HIS A 710 23.36 -4.97 20.23
C HIS A 710 24.56 -5.18 21.14
N SER A 711 25.09 -4.09 21.69
CA SER A 711 26.05 -4.09 22.81
C SER A 711 25.40 -3.38 23.99
N CYS A 712 25.55 -3.92 25.21
CA CYS A 712 24.91 -3.40 26.41
C CYS A 712 25.92 -3.25 27.56
N TYR A 713 25.85 -2.12 28.25
CA TYR A 713 26.83 -1.76 29.30
C TYR A 713 26.14 -1.20 30.54
N LEU A 714 26.68 -1.49 31.73
CA LEU A 714 26.36 -0.76 32.96
C LEU A 714 27.31 0.41 33.12
N VAL A 715 26.75 1.58 33.29
CA VAL A 715 27.50 2.84 33.52
C VAL A 715 27.17 3.39 34.91
N ARG A 716 28.21 3.70 35.68
CA ARG A 716 28.09 4.21 37.07
C ARG A 716 29.02 5.39 37.27
N ARG A 717 28.72 6.18 38.27
CA ARG A 717 29.68 7.15 38.82
C ARG A 717 30.73 6.38 39.64
N SER A 718 32.03 6.73 39.46
CA SER A 718 33.14 6.17 40.20
C SER A 718 33.39 6.97 41.48
#